data_73a44a6e97fa06fef152fef559160368
#
_entry.id   73a44a6e97fa06fef152fef559160368
#
_cell.length_a   1.000
_cell.length_b   1.000
_cell.length_c   1.000
_cell.angle_alpha   90.00
_cell.angle_beta   90.00
_cell.angle_gamma   90.00
#
_symmetry.space_group_name_H-M   'P 1'
#
loop_
_entity.id
_entity.type
_entity.pdbx_description
1 polymer ?
#
loop_
_entity_poly.entity_id
_entity_poly.type
_entity_poly.pdbx_seq_one_letter_code
_entity_poly.pdbx_strand_id
1 'polypeptide(L)'
;MVFRTQTRAWLFFLILGLPAYVGGAFLHLRHHPDAKLGVSVDREKAIVQAARYAMNLGYNVSEWTPYLRFEPDNDRYFYYRQRRGPEQDLARRFAPEALIGVRFQSLEKDESLEIFINVEGRPLGYSSTVSRTIQIAASGEEEARRSALETIRRRLEGTGITAPSDISALREVELDRRDHSSRNYRWRWPLSGMPEMVLESEIRVRGGRVVGDLVIARIDEAYAKKELLSVTPAEQISRVIYYLLLLIVIAFGIFRFTQRVRQKEVSYFRSIILAVVVGAISSSPLWFSDVGTYDSIATPDFPVPKWLIIISGSFFLLIIGLFLGLAYGSGEGDLREPYPGKLASLDALLSGHLLSQNVARAVLIGAALGGWVFLLTVLVRVPINLPVNLPIGQPIELPTGQPIELLNSGIWGGEIGKHDDWFGHLPWLYGFTFWMPDVILIVVIGLLIPLPFLYRRLRSHRRVIPVLMVIVWIACMAPNQPLRPAAPVLLIALIRMAITIVGFLEFDLLTVVIALGVPVFFSDALSLMAQPSPELSRSGMISIGIALGMLAIEAFLSFRGISYQEEEVRPLYAQNLAERLSMQAEIGAAREVQIRLMPESLPKVAGVTLAAECLPAREVGGDFYDIFLLHRGDHRQPGSSDQIAILVAEGGGNGLGSALSIAFAKGFLLPKISGAQSEDAAPTELLRALQDRLLMQPEHDLKIGFLLALIDAGERRVRYARTSDYPRLRLKSGATLRTPAEQGEQIRSFSSVYRAEEVIELIEGELEVNRGDTILITTDGLERNISKAGDARDADASLDHFLASILDRCGPGQTAGQTAGQQSDLQRELQSGINRVAKRIRKAGVEDDLTAVIVRIEGA
;
A
#
# COMPACT_ATOMS: atom_id res chain seq x y z
N MET A 1 -8.58 -14.67 16.09
CA MET A 1 -9.69 -15.64 16.15
C MET A 1 -10.63 -15.42 17.35
N VAL A 2 -10.37 -14.44 18.21
CA VAL A 2 -11.14 -14.24 19.46
C VAL A 2 -12.34 -13.29 19.31
N PHE A 3 -12.41 -12.47 18.25
CA PHE A 3 -13.48 -11.46 18.08
C PHE A 3 -14.39 -11.71 16.87
N ARG A 4 -14.58 -12.96 16.45
CA ARG A 4 -15.47 -13.33 15.32
C ARG A 4 -16.96 -13.37 15.68
N THR A 5 -17.31 -13.13 16.92
CA THR A 5 -18.70 -12.97 17.35
C THR A 5 -19.09 -11.51 17.19
N GLN A 6 -20.31 -11.26 16.72
CA GLN A 6 -21.04 -10.01 16.57
C GLN A 6 -20.89 -9.10 17.81
N THR A 7 -19.66 -8.67 18.11
CA THR A 7 -19.38 -7.79 19.25
C THR A 7 -20.10 -6.49 18.95
N ARG A 8 -21.05 -6.16 19.79
CA ARG A 8 -21.77 -4.90 19.69
C ARG A 8 -20.75 -3.77 19.84
N ALA A 9 -20.32 -3.16 18.75
CA ALA A 9 -19.22 -2.19 18.70
C ALA A 9 -19.43 -1.02 19.66
N TRP A 10 -20.68 -0.61 19.89
CA TRP A 10 -21.03 0.40 20.86
C TRP A 10 -20.73 -0.04 22.31
N LEU A 11 -20.95 -1.33 22.65
CA LEU A 11 -20.62 -1.87 23.98
C LEU A 11 -19.10 -1.94 24.16
N PHE A 12 -18.38 -2.34 23.11
CA PHE A 12 -16.92 -2.32 23.11
C PHE A 12 -16.38 -0.89 23.35
N PHE A 13 -16.96 0.12 22.70
CA PHE A 13 -16.60 1.52 22.92
C PHE A 13 -16.91 1.96 24.36
N LEU A 14 -18.12 1.67 24.89
CA LEU A 14 -18.51 2.09 26.25
C LEU A 14 -17.65 1.44 27.33
N ILE A 15 -17.31 0.15 27.21
CA ILE A 15 -16.58 -0.57 28.25
C ILE A 15 -15.07 -0.28 28.15
N LEU A 16 -14.52 -0.22 26.98
CA LEU A 16 -13.08 -0.12 26.78
C LEU A 16 -12.61 1.29 26.40
N GLY A 17 -13.31 1.94 25.47
CA GLY A 17 -12.89 3.24 24.95
C GLY A 17 -13.20 4.40 25.88
N LEU A 18 -14.40 4.50 26.39
CA LEU A 18 -14.83 5.63 27.23
C LEU A 18 -13.99 5.80 28.49
N PRO A 19 -13.67 4.74 29.26
CA PRO A 19 -12.77 4.87 30.41
C PRO A 19 -11.38 5.37 30.05
N ALA A 20 -10.87 4.96 28.89
CA ALA A 20 -9.56 5.41 28.41
C ALA A 20 -9.57 6.91 28.04
N TYR A 21 -10.65 7.42 27.42
CA TYR A 21 -10.81 8.86 27.19
C TYR A 21 -10.93 9.65 28.49
N VAL A 22 -11.70 9.18 29.47
CA VAL A 22 -11.86 9.88 30.76
C VAL A 22 -10.52 9.94 31.49
N GLY A 23 -9.80 8.81 31.57
CA GLY A 23 -8.48 8.77 32.20
C GLY A 23 -7.44 9.62 31.46
N GLY A 24 -7.43 9.54 30.13
CA GLY A 24 -6.56 10.34 29.28
C GLY A 24 -6.87 11.84 29.38
N ALA A 25 -8.15 12.24 29.39
CA ALA A 25 -8.56 13.62 29.57
C ALA A 25 -8.11 14.20 30.90
N PHE A 26 -8.31 13.44 31.98
CA PHE A 26 -7.85 13.86 33.31
C PHE A 26 -6.33 14.12 33.34
N LEU A 27 -5.55 13.20 32.79
CA LEU A 27 -4.10 13.35 32.71
C LEU A 27 -3.67 14.49 31.79
N HIS A 28 -4.35 14.63 30.63
CA HIS A 28 -4.08 15.68 29.65
C HIS A 28 -4.28 17.08 30.25
N LEU A 29 -5.45 17.34 30.83
CA LEU A 29 -5.77 18.62 31.46
C LEU A 29 -4.79 18.97 32.60
N ARG A 30 -4.26 17.94 33.27
CA ARG A 30 -3.33 18.14 34.39
C ARG A 30 -1.87 18.29 33.94
N HIS A 31 -1.46 17.73 32.82
CA HIS A 31 -0.03 17.61 32.49
C HIS A 31 0.35 18.15 31.12
N HIS A 32 -0.59 18.27 30.16
CA HIS A 32 -0.27 18.75 28.83
C HIS A 32 0.06 20.25 28.81
N PRO A 33 1.14 20.67 28.12
CA PRO A 33 1.53 22.08 28.08
C PRO A 33 0.45 22.98 27.47
N ASP A 34 -0.17 22.57 26.39
CA ASP A 34 -1.20 23.33 25.70
C ASP A 34 -2.44 23.58 26.56
N ALA A 35 -2.86 22.59 27.36
CA ALA A 35 -3.97 22.76 28.28
C ALA A 35 -3.69 23.79 29.42
N LYS A 36 -2.41 24.09 29.66
CA LYS A 36 -1.95 25.01 30.72
C LYS A 36 -1.46 26.36 30.21
N LEU A 37 -1.60 26.64 28.93
CA LEU A 37 -1.13 27.91 28.33
C LEU A 37 -1.80 29.14 28.94
N GLY A 38 -3.05 29.02 29.38
CA GLY A 38 -3.77 30.08 30.03
C GLY A 38 -4.18 31.20 29.06
N VAL A 39 -4.48 30.87 27.81
CA VAL A 39 -4.88 31.86 26.80
C VAL A 39 -6.22 32.46 27.19
N SER A 40 -6.22 33.74 27.58
CA SER A 40 -7.41 34.48 28.02
C SER A 40 -8.03 35.35 26.91
N VAL A 41 -7.32 35.52 25.79
CA VAL A 41 -7.78 36.30 24.66
C VAL A 41 -8.17 35.39 23.50
N ASP A 42 -9.23 35.74 22.83
CA ASP A 42 -9.65 35.20 21.53
C ASP A 42 -9.21 36.10 20.40
N ARG A 43 -9.51 35.73 19.16
CA ARG A 43 -9.18 36.48 17.96
C ARG A 43 -9.63 37.96 18.07
N GLU A 44 -10.89 38.20 18.40
CA GLU A 44 -11.45 39.56 18.44
C GLU A 44 -10.82 40.39 19.55
N LYS A 45 -10.67 39.83 20.73
CA LYS A 45 -10.02 40.53 21.84
C LYS A 45 -8.56 40.86 21.55
N ALA A 46 -7.83 39.91 20.93
CA ALA A 46 -6.44 40.16 20.54
C ALA A 46 -6.33 41.31 19.55
N ILE A 47 -7.20 41.39 18.54
CA ILE A 47 -7.24 42.48 17.58
C ILE A 47 -7.58 43.83 18.28
N VAL A 48 -8.61 43.83 19.12
CA VAL A 48 -9.02 45.06 19.81
C VAL A 48 -7.92 45.58 20.76
N GLN A 49 -7.27 44.68 21.49
CA GLN A 49 -6.17 45.07 22.38
C GLN A 49 -4.95 45.57 21.61
N ALA A 50 -4.57 44.90 20.52
CA ALA A 50 -3.50 45.33 19.65
C ALA A 50 -3.82 46.67 18.97
N ALA A 51 -5.05 46.87 18.46
CA ALA A 51 -5.48 48.13 17.86
C ALA A 51 -5.46 49.28 18.86
N ARG A 52 -5.89 49.08 20.11
CA ARG A 52 -5.79 50.06 21.18
C ARG A 52 -4.33 50.46 21.45
N TYR A 53 -3.44 49.49 21.50
CA TYR A 53 -2.02 49.74 21.68
C TYR A 53 -1.44 50.52 20.48
N ALA A 54 -1.83 50.12 19.25
CA ALA A 54 -1.45 50.84 18.03
C ALA A 54 -1.84 52.33 18.09
N MET A 55 -3.08 52.62 18.52
CA MET A 55 -3.57 54.00 18.67
C MET A 55 -2.73 54.77 19.69
N ASN A 56 -2.34 54.15 20.81
CA ASN A 56 -1.45 54.80 21.80
C ASN A 56 -0.05 55.09 21.23
N LEU A 57 0.40 54.36 20.21
CA LEU A 57 1.65 54.61 19.50
C LEU A 57 1.48 55.61 18.36
N GLY A 58 0.24 56.12 18.14
CA GLY A 58 -0.06 57.11 17.09
C GLY A 58 -0.40 56.49 15.71
N TYR A 59 -0.67 55.17 15.65
CA TYR A 59 -1.10 54.50 14.42
C TYR A 59 -2.62 54.33 14.40
N ASN A 60 -3.28 54.86 13.37
CA ASN A 60 -4.70 54.58 13.14
C ASN A 60 -4.83 53.34 12.23
N VAL A 61 -5.16 52.24 12.84
CA VAL A 61 -5.28 50.92 12.16
C VAL A 61 -6.74 50.51 11.87
N SER A 62 -7.72 51.44 11.98
CA SER A 62 -9.16 51.14 11.84
C SER A 62 -9.54 50.58 10.46
N GLU A 63 -8.80 50.98 9.42
CA GLU A 63 -9.02 50.54 8.02
C GLU A 63 -8.02 49.46 7.57
N TRP A 64 -7.15 49.00 8.47
CA TRP A 64 -6.11 48.03 8.15
C TRP A 64 -6.64 46.61 8.40
N THR A 65 -6.22 45.67 7.58
CA THR A 65 -6.61 44.27 7.71
C THR A 65 -5.73 43.58 8.75
N PRO A 66 -6.31 42.99 9.83
CA PRO A 66 -5.57 42.29 10.86
C PRO A 66 -5.34 40.82 10.48
N TYR A 67 -4.12 40.33 10.71
CA TYR A 67 -3.73 38.93 10.61
C TYR A 67 -3.12 38.50 11.94
N LEU A 68 -3.44 37.26 12.38
CA LEU A 68 -2.96 36.73 13.65
C LEU A 68 -2.07 35.52 13.45
N ARG A 69 -1.09 35.40 14.33
CA ARG A 69 -0.21 34.26 14.45
C ARG A 69 0.05 33.94 15.91
N PHE A 70 0.09 32.65 16.22
CA PHE A 70 0.51 32.15 17.52
C PHE A 70 1.96 31.65 17.43
N GLU A 71 2.83 32.21 18.22
CA GLU A 71 4.26 31.91 18.21
C GLU A 71 4.69 31.28 19.55
N PRO A 72 4.75 29.94 19.64
CA PRO A 72 5.33 29.26 20.78
C PRO A 72 6.85 29.32 20.71
N ASP A 73 7.49 29.52 21.86
CA ASP A 73 8.93 29.39 22.03
C ASP A 73 9.23 28.23 22.97
N ASN A 74 9.45 27.07 22.35
CA ASN A 74 9.67 25.84 23.10
C ASN A 74 11.01 25.83 23.84
N ASP A 75 12.03 26.55 23.35
CA ASP A 75 13.31 26.67 24.07
C ASP A 75 13.14 27.44 25.38
N ARG A 76 12.38 28.55 25.35
CA ARG A 76 12.00 29.28 26.57
C ARG A 76 11.14 28.44 27.50
N TYR A 77 10.16 27.74 26.98
CA TYR A 77 9.29 26.85 27.75
C TYR A 77 10.09 25.79 28.50
N PHE A 78 11.00 25.08 27.83
CA PHE A 78 11.86 24.10 28.47
C PHE A 78 12.84 24.73 29.47
N TYR A 79 13.44 25.86 29.09
CA TYR A 79 14.34 26.58 29.98
C TYR A 79 13.66 26.96 31.29
N TYR A 80 12.46 27.57 31.26
CA TYR A 80 11.70 27.95 32.43
C TYR A 80 11.23 26.75 33.26
N ARG A 81 11.10 25.59 32.69
CA ARG A 81 10.80 24.36 33.43
C ARG A 81 12.01 23.79 34.16
N GLN A 82 13.18 23.90 33.60
CA GLN A 82 14.43 23.36 34.15
C GLN A 82 15.04 24.29 35.19
N ARG A 83 14.97 25.59 34.95
CA ARG A 83 15.58 26.63 35.80
C ARG A 83 14.49 27.44 36.48
N ARG A 84 14.29 27.18 37.74
CA ARG A 84 13.42 28.00 38.61
C ARG A 84 14.28 29.00 39.35
N GLY A 85 14.10 30.28 39.09
CA GLY A 85 14.79 31.36 39.77
C GLY A 85 13.83 32.46 40.23
N PRO A 86 14.23 33.31 41.18
CA PRO A 86 13.40 34.39 41.72
C PRO A 86 12.95 35.40 40.65
N GLU A 87 13.72 35.51 39.55
CA GLU A 87 13.43 36.42 38.45
C GLU A 87 12.63 35.77 37.28
N GLN A 88 12.18 34.50 37.45
CA GLN A 88 11.44 33.81 36.41
C GLN A 88 10.14 34.53 36.01
N ASP A 89 9.41 35.07 37.01
CA ASP A 89 8.17 35.78 36.74
C ASP A 89 8.44 37.08 35.99
N LEU A 90 9.56 37.74 36.31
CA LEU A 90 10.03 38.93 35.61
C LEU A 90 10.41 38.60 34.15
N ALA A 91 11.15 37.51 33.94
CA ALA A 91 11.52 37.02 32.62
C ALA A 91 10.29 36.67 31.77
N ARG A 92 9.32 35.98 32.31
CA ARG A 92 8.03 35.65 31.66
C ARG A 92 7.21 36.87 31.32
N ARG A 93 7.29 37.95 32.12
CA ARG A 93 6.59 39.19 31.86
C ARG A 93 7.07 39.86 30.55
N PHE A 94 8.35 39.77 30.23
CA PHE A 94 8.96 40.36 29.03
C PHE A 94 9.07 39.38 27.86
N ALA A 95 9.32 38.13 28.16
CA ALA A 95 9.56 37.07 27.19
C ALA A 95 8.82 35.79 27.60
N PRO A 96 7.49 35.72 27.46
CA PRO A 96 6.70 34.53 27.76
C PRO A 96 7.02 33.36 26.83
N GLU A 97 6.54 32.17 27.19
CA GLU A 97 6.73 30.95 26.41
C GLU A 97 5.93 30.94 25.10
N ALA A 98 4.91 31.78 24.99
CA ALA A 98 4.12 31.92 23.78
C ALA A 98 3.69 33.37 23.57
N LEU A 99 3.68 33.79 22.32
CA LEU A 99 3.30 35.11 21.87
C LEU A 99 2.15 35.03 20.86
N ILE A 100 1.35 36.07 20.81
CA ILE A 100 0.36 36.28 19.76
C ILE A 100 0.81 37.50 18.98
N GLY A 101 1.21 37.34 17.73
CA GLY A 101 1.50 38.42 16.79
C GLY A 101 0.21 38.87 16.12
N VAL A 102 -0.09 40.17 16.18
CA VAL A 102 -1.20 40.78 15.45
C VAL A 102 -0.60 41.76 14.49
N ARG A 103 -0.68 41.43 13.19
CA ARG A 103 -0.15 42.26 12.12
C ARG A 103 -1.29 42.97 11.40
N PHE A 104 -1.25 44.26 11.43
CA PHE A 104 -2.13 45.13 10.67
C PHE A 104 -1.46 45.52 9.37
N GLN A 105 -2.12 45.32 8.24
CA GLN A 105 -1.62 45.65 6.90
C GLN A 105 -2.48 46.71 6.26
N SER A 106 -1.87 47.82 5.84
CA SER A 106 -2.51 48.82 4.98
C SER A 106 -2.32 48.43 3.52
N LEU A 107 -3.43 48.35 2.79
CA LEU A 107 -3.39 48.06 1.34
C LEU A 107 -3.04 49.32 0.52
N GLU A 108 -3.33 50.51 1.08
CA GLU A 108 -3.13 51.79 0.36
C GLU A 108 -1.71 52.35 0.55
N LYS A 109 -1.12 52.14 1.72
CA LYS A 109 0.13 52.82 2.10
C LYS A 109 1.35 51.93 2.05
N ASP A 110 1.20 50.65 1.74
CA ASP A 110 2.26 49.65 1.81
C ASP A 110 3.02 49.68 3.15
N GLU A 111 2.24 49.82 4.23
CA GLU A 111 2.71 49.90 5.61
C GLU A 111 2.14 48.69 6.37
N SER A 112 2.95 48.11 7.24
CA SER A 112 2.48 47.11 8.19
C SER A 112 2.93 47.44 9.61
N LEU A 113 2.06 47.12 10.56
CA LEU A 113 2.33 47.24 11.97
C LEU A 113 2.06 45.91 12.63
N GLU A 114 3.06 45.33 13.24
CA GLU A 114 2.99 44.10 13.98
C GLU A 114 3.08 44.37 15.48
N ILE A 115 2.12 43.91 16.22
CA ILE A 115 2.05 44.04 17.67
C ILE A 115 2.11 42.66 18.30
N PHE A 116 3.03 42.51 19.25
CA PHE A 116 3.17 41.28 20.02
C PHE A 116 2.44 41.43 21.33
N ILE A 117 1.55 40.54 21.63
CA ILE A 117 0.83 40.46 22.90
C ILE A 117 1.09 39.08 23.55
N ASN A 118 1.04 39.02 24.87
CA ASN A 118 1.10 37.74 25.57
C ASN A 118 -0.28 37.03 25.54
N VAL A 119 -0.33 35.82 26.04
CA VAL A 119 -1.56 34.99 26.13
C VAL A 119 -2.66 35.64 27.00
N GLU A 120 -2.33 36.62 27.84
CA GLU A 120 -3.29 37.41 28.64
C GLU A 120 -3.78 38.65 27.87
N GLY A 121 -3.20 38.97 26.73
CA GLY A 121 -3.54 40.12 25.89
C GLY A 121 -2.76 41.39 26.24
N ARG A 122 -1.74 41.32 27.09
CA ARG A 122 -0.88 42.49 27.39
C ARG A 122 0.11 42.72 26.25
N PRO A 123 0.26 43.95 25.77
CA PRO A 123 1.23 44.26 24.74
C PRO A 123 2.66 44.13 25.28
N LEU A 124 3.50 43.45 24.50
CA LEU A 124 4.90 43.19 24.83
C LEU A 124 5.86 44.04 23.98
N GLY A 125 5.41 44.39 22.78
CA GLY A 125 6.22 45.15 21.84
C GLY A 125 5.54 45.30 20.50
N TYR A 126 6.21 46.02 19.58
CA TYR A 126 5.75 46.19 18.22
C TYR A 126 6.90 46.32 17.22
N SER A 127 6.59 46.09 15.96
CA SER A 127 7.48 46.36 14.84
C SER A 127 6.67 46.93 13.70
N SER A 128 7.05 48.11 13.23
CA SER A 128 6.44 48.75 12.07
C SER A 128 7.37 48.64 10.87
N THR A 129 6.82 48.28 9.73
CA THR A 129 7.51 48.20 8.45
C THR A 129 6.84 49.21 7.52
N VAL A 130 7.59 50.14 7.02
CA VAL A 130 7.16 51.18 6.07
C VAL A 130 7.82 50.88 4.73
N SER A 131 7.08 51.08 3.64
CA SER A 131 7.62 50.88 2.28
C SER A 131 8.92 51.61 2.06
N ARG A 132 9.84 51.02 1.35
CA ARG A 132 11.15 51.55 0.97
C ARG A 132 11.03 52.77 0.04
N THR A 133 9.89 52.92 -0.60
CA THR A 133 9.63 54.06 -1.50
C THR A 133 9.47 55.38 -0.75
N ILE A 134 9.20 55.35 0.56
CA ILE A 134 9.05 56.56 1.37
C ILE A 134 10.44 56.94 1.88
N GLN A 135 11.03 58.02 1.29
CA GLN A 135 12.27 58.58 1.76
C GLN A 135 12.04 59.33 3.07
N ILE A 136 12.44 58.74 4.21
CA ILE A 136 12.45 59.39 5.50
C ILE A 136 13.87 59.93 5.73
N ALA A 137 14.01 61.24 6.05
CA ALA A 137 15.29 61.82 6.38
C ALA A 137 15.94 61.07 7.54
N ALA A 138 17.19 60.67 7.39
CA ALA A 138 17.94 60.01 8.45
C ALA A 138 18.12 60.92 9.65
N SER A 139 17.73 60.49 10.87
CA SER A 139 18.04 61.24 12.09
C SER A 139 19.52 61.14 12.42
N GLY A 140 20.01 62.14 13.14
CA GLY A 140 21.38 62.11 13.71
C GLY A 140 21.53 60.89 14.62
N GLU A 141 22.69 60.29 14.64
CA GLU A 141 22.95 59.08 15.45
C GLU A 141 22.66 59.26 16.96
N GLU A 142 23.06 60.43 17.51
CA GLU A 142 22.79 60.77 18.92
C GLU A 142 21.29 60.89 19.22
N GLU A 143 20.51 61.47 18.31
CA GLU A 143 19.07 61.64 18.46
C GLU A 143 18.36 60.27 18.43
N ALA A 144 18.74 59.42 17.52
CA ALA A 144 18.20 58.03 17.44
C ALA A 144 18.54 57.24 18.69
N ARG A 145 19.80 57.35 19.18
CA ARG A 145 20.21 56.71 20.45
C ARG A 145 19.46 57.22 21.67
N ARG A 146 19.22 58.51 21.77
CA ARG A 146 18.42 59.13 22.84
C ARG A 146 16.99 58.57 22.82
N SER A 147 16.35 58.56 21.65
CA SER A 147 15.01 58.02 21.50
C SER A 147 14.92 56.53 21.91
N ALA A 148 15.94 55.75 21.56
CA ALA A 148 16.03 54.36 21.98
C ALA A 148 16.18 54.22 23.50
N LEU A 149 17.09 55.01 24.11
CA LEU A 149 17.33 55.01 25.55
C LEU A 149 16.09 55.39 26.35
N GLU A 150 15.38 56.44 25.92
CA GLU A 150 14.15 56.91 26.56
C GLU A 150 13.06 55.81 26.50
N THR A 151 12.94 55.15 25.37
CA THR A 151 11.99 54.03 25.23
C THR A 151 12.30 52.87 26.20
N ILE A 152 13.59 52.50 26.33
CA ILE A 152 14.01 51.47 27.30
C ILE A 152 13.72 51.92 28.71
N ARG A 153 14.05 53.14 29.10
CA ARG A 153 13.80 53.68 30.46
C ARG A 153 12.30 53.64 30.78
N ARG A 154 11.46 54.12 29.87
CA ARG A 154 9.99 54.11 30.06
C ARG A 154 9.44 52.67 30.20
N ARG A 155 9.98 51.70 29.45
CA ARG A 155 9.57 50.30 29.55
C ARG A 155 9.97 49.66 30.88
N LEU A 156 11.11 50.04 31.44
CA LEU A 156 11.64 49.45 32.65
C LEU A 156 11.12 50.13 33.91
N GLU A 157 10.37 51.25 33.77
CA GLU A 157 9.75 51.91 34.91
C GLU A 157 8.86 50.97 35.73
N GLY A 158 9.09 50.91 37.05
CA GLY A 158 8.33 50.04 37.93
C GLY A 158 8.67 48.55 37.91
N THR A 159 9.68 48.13 37.12
CA THR A 159 10.10 46.73 37.06
C THR A 159 11.20 46.34 38.05
N GLY A 160 11.85 47.32 38.67
CA GLY A 160 13.02 47.07 39.56
C GLY A 160 14.34 46.87 38.81
N ILE A 161 14.30 46.84 37.46
CA ILE A 161 15.50 46.68 36.63
C ILE A 161 16.13 48.09 36.46
N THR A 162 17.42 48.19 36.70
CA THR A 162 18.19 49.42 36.47
C THR A 162 18.32 49.66 35.00
N ALA A 163 17.70 50.73 34.49
CA ALA A 163 17.80 51.15 33.12
C ALA A 163 19.23 51.64 32.82
N PRO A 164 19.68 51.59 31.55
CA PRO A 164 21.00 52.09 31.17
C PRO A 164 21.13 53.57 31.50
N SER A 165 22.24 53.91 32.14
CA SER A 165 22.51 55.28 32.63
C SER A 165 22.92 56.22 31.49
N ASP A 166 23.54 55.68 30.44
CA ASP A 166 24.12 56.44 29.36
C ASP A 166 23.83 55.81 27.98
N ILE A 167 23.88 56.60 26.95
CA ILE A 167 23.74 56.27 25.53
C ILE A 167 24.80 55.26 25.08
N SER A 168 26.00 55.32 25.66
CA SER A 168 27.11 54.39 25.34
C SER A 168 26.83 52.93 25.70
N ALA A 169 25.86 52.69 26.62
CA ALA A 169 25.45 51.32 26.99
C ALA A 169 24.67 50.60 25.88
N LEU A 170 24.16 51.37 24.90
CA LEU A 170 23.41 50.79 23.75
C LEU A 170 24.39 50.37 22.66
N ARG A 171 24.30 49.09 22.29
CA ARG A 171 25.05 48.57 21.15
C ARG A 171 24.23 48.76 19.88
N GLU A 172 24.79 49.46 18.88
CA GLU A 172 24.20 49.50 17.55
C GLU A 172 24.46 48.16 16.83
N VAL A 173 23.42 47.61 16.21
CA VAL A 173 23.49 46.39 15.44
C VAL A 173 22.90 46.65 14.05
N GLU A 174 23.74 46.46 13.06
CA GLU A 174 23.35 46.55 11.67
C GLU A 174 22.48 45.31 11.30
N LEU A 175 21.15 45.47 11.18
CA LEU A 175 20.23 44.38 10.83
C LEU A 175 19.93 44.31 9.33
N ASP A 176 20.01 45.45 8.61
CA ASP A 176 19.75 45.45 7.17
C ASP A 176 20.75 46.36 6.46
N ARG A 177 21.69 45.79 5.70
CA ARG A 177 22.65 46.51 4.84
C ARG A 177 21.99 47.32 3.73
N ARG A 178 20.68 47.15 3.55
CA ARG A 178 19.92 47.82 2.45
C ARG A 178 19.08 49.02 2.89
N ASP A 179 18.77 49.15 4.19
CA ASP A 179 18.02 50.32 4.70
C ASP A 179 18.89 51.21 5.58
N HIS A 180 19.62 52.12 4.96
CA HIS A 180 20.46 53.11 5.65
C HIS A 180 19.70 54.15 6.48
N SER A 181 18.34 54.16 6.40
CA SER A 181 17.50 55.09 7.15
C SER A 181 17.08 54.55 8.53
N SER A 182 17.19 53.28 8.77
CA SER A 182 16.84 52.65 10.05
C SER A 182 18.08 52.21 10.83
N ARG A 183 18.06 52.42 12.14
CA ARG A 183 19.12 52.07 13.08
C ARG A 183 18.53 51.20 14.16
N ASN A 184 19.24 50.07 14.49
CA ASN A 184 18.81 49.14 15.50
C ASN A 184 19.77 49.24 16.69
N TYR A 185 19.16 49.43 17.87
CA TYR A 185 19.89 49.50 19.11
C TYR A 185 19.51 48.37 20.02
N ARG A 186 20.51 47.73 20.63
CA ARG A 186 20.32 46.65 21.56
C ARG A 186 20.92 46.95 22.90
N TRP A 187 20.21 46.58 23.94
CA TRP A 187 20.67 46.59 25.30
C TRP A 187 20.38 45.29 25.99
N ARG A 188 21.38 44.74 26.68
CA ARG A 188 21.31 43.41 27.32
C ARG A 188 21.36 43.56 28.82
N TRP A 189 20.53 42.77 29.50
CA TRP A 189 20.62 42.63 30.95
C TRP A 189 20.52 41.14 31.31
N PRO A 190 21.52 40.62 32.11
CA PRO A 190 21.47 39.29 32.65
C PRO A 190 20.45 39.18 33.77
N LEU A 191 19.93 37.96 33.99
CA LEU A 191 19.02 37.65 35.08
C LEU A 191 19.80 36.93 36.19
N SER A 192 19.68 37.40 37.44
CA SER A 192 20.52 36.93 38.58
C SER A 192 20.32 35.44 38.90
N GLY A 193 19.16 34.85 38.61
CA GLY A 193 18.87 33.44 38.85
C GLY A 193 18.90 32.56 37.58
N MET A 194 19.23 33.12 36.42
CA MET A 194 19.17 32.45 35.14
C MET A 194 20.38 32.79 34.28
N PRO A 195 21.58 32.27 34.62
CA PRO A 195 22.82 32.74 34.05
C PRO A 195 22.96 32.45 32.54
N GLU A 196 22.23 31.42 32.02
CA GLU A 196 22.27 31.07 30.59
C GLU A 196 21.26 31.86 29.74
N MET A 197 20.41 32.70 30.38
CA MET A 197 19.43 33.55 29.70
C MET A 197 19.77 35.02 29.87
N VAL A 198 19.74 35.72 28.74
CA VAL A 198 19.91 37.18 28.72
C VAL A 198 18.68 37.79 28.06
N LEU A 199 18.07 38.76 28.75
CA LEU A 199 17.06 39.59 28.11
C LEU A 199 17.73 40.65 27.25
N GLU A 200 17.23 40.84 26.05
CA GLU A 200 17.77 41.86 25.13
C GLU A 200 16.62 42.74 24.62
N SER A 201 16.70 44.02 24.93
CA SER A 201 15.79 45.03 24.35
C SER A 201 16.30 45.42 22.97
N GLU A 202 15.48 45.27 21.98
CA GLU A 202 15.77 45.65 20.60
C GLU A 202 14.86 46.81 20.19
N ILE A 203 15.46 47.97 19.94
CA ILE A 203 14.78 49.20 19.57
C ILE A 203 15.20 49.59 18.15
N ARG A 204 14.23 49.68 17.27
CA ARG A 204 14.45 50.16 15.90
C ARG A 204 14.01 51.63 15.78
N VAL A 205 14.91 52.46 15.33
CA VAL A 205 14.64 53.90 15.11
C VAL A 205 14.81 54.26 13.63
N ARG A 206 13.83 54.95 13.06
CA ARG A 206 13.85 55.42 11.69
C ARG A 206 13.40 56.90 11.64
N GLY A 207 14.22 57.80 11.09
CA GLY A 207 13.87 59.23 11.03
C GLY A 207 13.56 59.86 12.40
N GLY A 208 14.28 59.51 13.47
CA GLY A 208 14.06 59.97 14.82
C GLY A 208 12.87 59.37 15.57
N ARG A 209 12.03 58.58 14.90
CA ARG A 209 10.89 57.87 15.53
C ARG A 209 11.22 56.43 15.79
N VAL A 210 10.79 55.90 16.95
CA VAL A 210 10.85 54.46 17.24
C VAL A 210 9.81 53.73 16.38
N VAL A 211 10.28 52.84 15.53
CA VAL A 211 9.46 52.05 14.64
C VAL A 211 9.41 50.55 15.07
N GLY A 212 10.18 50.20 16.06
CA GLY A 212 10.14 48.86 16.68
C GLY A 212 10.66 48.89 18.10
N ASP A 213 10.00 48.17 18.96
CA ASP A 213 10.35 48.04 20.37
C ASP A 213 9.93 46.62 20.84
N LEU A 214 10.91 45.75 21.04
CA LEU A 214 10.68 44.37 21.43
C LEU A 214 11.73 43.93 22.47
N VAL A 215 11.32 43.11 23.40
CA VAL A 215 12.26 42.39 24.28
C VAL A 215 12.34 40.92 23.87
N ILE A 216 13.54 40.46 23.57
CA ILE A 216 13.85 39.13 23.18
C ILE A 216 14.65 38.46 24.30
N ALA A 217 14.28 37.25 24.70
CA ALA A 217 15.14 36.41 25.54
C ALA A 217 16.08 35.60 24.63
N ARG A 218 17.37 35.76 24.86
CA ARG A 218 18.39 34.94 24.21
C ARG A 218 18.94 33.95 25.23
N ILE A 219 18.83 32.70 24.91
CA ILE A 219 19.44 31.60 25.68
C ILE A 219 20.84 31.37 25.09
N ASP A 220 21.82 31.14 25.95
CA ASP A 220 23.19 30.85 25.51
C ASP A 220 23.21 29.71 24.49
N GLU A 221 23.84 29.94 23.36
CA GLU A 221 23.86 28.95 22.27
C GLU A 221 24.51 27.62 22.68
N ALA A 222 25.52 27.65 23.53
CA ALA A 222 26.19 26.44 23.96
C ALA A 222 25.28 25.64 24.90
N TYR A 223 24.56 26.31 25.78
CA TYR A 223 23.55 25.70 26.62
C TYR A 223 22.36 25.17 25.78
N ALA A 224 21.84 25.99 24.89
CA ALA A 224 20.73 25.61 24.01
C ALA A 224 21.09 24.39 23.14
N LYS A 225 22.26 24.38 22.55
CA LYS A 225 22.75 23.24 21.75
C LYS A 225 22.96 22.00 22.59
N LYS A 226 23.47 22.14 23.81
CA LYS A 226 23.77 20.99 24.68
C LYS A 226 22.53 20.44 25.36
N GLU A 227 21.70 21.32 25.95
CA GLU A 227 20.60 20.92 26.85
C GLU A 227 19.21 21.01 26.21
N LEU A 228 19.01 21.96 25.27
CA LEU A 228 17.69 22.19 24.66
C LEU A 228 17.60 21.71 23.22
N LEU A 229 18.66 21.92 22.41
CA LEU A 229 18.63 21.70 20.97
C LEU A 229 19.54 20.54 20.50
N SER A 230 20.10 19.74 21.42
CA SER A 230 21.03 18.68 21.05
C SER A 230 20.33 17.64 20.15
N VAL A 231 20.29 17.93 18.86
CA VAL A 231 19.93 16.94 17.83
C VAL A 231 21.07 15.96 17.79
N THR A 232 20.87 14.79 18.33
CA THR A 232 21.89 13.75 18.34
C THR A 232 22.23 13.35 16.91
N PRO A 233 23.47 12.92 16.62
CA PRO A 233 23.80 12.38 15.29
C PRO A 233 22.84 11.25 14.87
N ALA A 234 22.35 10.46 15.81
CA ALA A 234 21.35 9.43 15.57
C ALA A 234 20.02 9.99 15.05
N GLU A 235 19.54 11.12 15.58
CA GLU A 235 18.32 11.78 15.09
C GLU A 235 18.52 12.34 13.67
N GLN A 236 19.67 12.92 13.38
CA GLN A 236 19.98 13.40 12.03
C GLN A 236 20.01 12.25 11.01
N ILE A 237 20.67 11.15 11.34
CA ILE A 237 20.70 9.94 10.51
C ILE A 237 19.26 9.40 10.34
N SER A 238 18.48 9.35 11.41
CA SER A 238 17.10 8.89 11.38
C SER A 238 16.23 9.74 10.44
N ARG A 239 16.41 11.08 10.44
CA ARG A 239 15.71 11.97 9.49
C ARG A 239 16.11 11.69 8.04
N VAL A 240 17.39 11.48 7.77
CA VAL A 240 17.86 11.13 6.42
C VAL A 240 17.26 9.80 5.97
N ILE A 241 17.26 8.78 6.84
CA ILE A 241 16.65 7.47 6.57
C ILE A 241 15.16 7.64 6.29
N TYR A 242 14.44 8.46 7.07
CA TYR A 242 13.03 8.74 6.85
C TYR A 242 12.76 9.30 5.45
N TYR A 243 13.44 10.38 5.04
CA TYR A 243 13.24 10.97 3.72
C TYR A 243 13.62 10.03 2.59
N LEU A 244 14.65 9.21 2.78
CA LEU A 244 15.07 8.18 1.81
C LEU A 244 13.99 7.08 1.67
N LEU A 245 13.47 6.58 2.79
CA LEU A 245 12.36 5.61 2.80
C LEU A 245 11.10 6.19 2.18
N LEU A 246 10.76 7.45 2.50
CA LEU A 246 9.64 8.14 1.90
C LEU A 246 9.77 8.20 0.37
N LEU A 247 10.94 8.58 -0.13
CA LEU A 247 11.22 8.65 -1.56
C LEU A 247 11.13 7.27 -2.23
N ILE A 248 11.65 6.22 -1.58
CA ILE A 248 11.54 4.83 -2.06
C ILE A 248 10.07 4.39 -2.11
N VAL A 249 9.29 4.68 -1.08
CA VAL A 249 7.86 4.33 -1.02
C VAL A 249 7.08 5.06 -2.10
N ILE A 250 7.37 6.35 -2.33
CA ILE A 250 6.75 7.14 -3.40
C ILE A 250 7.09 6.54 -4.78
N ALA A 251 8.37 6.32 -5.06
CA ALA A 251 8.82 5.77 -6.33
C ALA A 251 8.22 4.37 -6.59
N PHE A 252 8.19 3.52 -5.57
CA PHE A 252 7.58 2.20 -5.65
C PHE A 252 6.06 2.29 -5.84
N GLY A 253 5.38 3.20 -5.13
CA GLY A 253 3.94 3.45 -5.30
C GLY A 253 3.60 3.87 -6.74
N ILE A 254 4.35 4.79 -7.33
CA ILE A 254 4.19 5.22 -8.74
C ILE A 254 4.41 4.06 -9.69
N PHE A 255 5.47 3.27 -9.48
CA PHE A 255 5.77 2.09 -10.30
C PHE A 255 4.63 1.08 -10.25
N ARG A 256 4.15 0.73 -9.05
CA ARG A 256 3.03 -0.21 -8.87
C ARG A 256 1.74 0.32 -9.46
N PHE A 257 1.43 1.61 -9.26
CA PHE A 257 0.26 2.24 -9.86
C PHE A 257 0.29 2.12 -11.38
N THR A 258 1.42 2.45 -12.02
CA THR A 258 1.59 2.35 -13.48
C THR A 258 1.39 0.91 -13.97
N GLN A 259 1.92 -0.07 -13.25
CA GLN A 259 1.73 -1.48 -13.56
C GLN A 259 0.24 -1.88 -13.48
N ARG A 260 -0.45 -1.47 -12.42
CA ARG A 260 -1.87 -1.77 -12.21
C ARG A 260 -2.79 -1.07 -13.23
N VAL A 261 -2.44 0.15 -13.63
CA VAL A 261 -3.12 0.86 -14.72
C VAL A 261 -3.06 0.05 -16.03
N ARG A 262 -1.88 -0.48 -16.37
CA ARG A 262 -1.71 -1.34 -17.55
C ARG A 262 -2.53 -2.63 -17.47
N GLN A 263 -2.71 -3.17 -16.28
CA GLN A 263 -3.51 -4.37 -16.01
C GLN A 263 -5.01 -4.08 -15.91
N LYS A 264 -5.44 -2.80 -15.97
CA LYS A 264 -6.83 -2.34 -15.76
C LYS A 264 -7.39 -2.73 -14.38
N GLU A 265 -6.53 -2.76 -13.36
CA GLU A 265 -6.84 -3.17 -11.99
C GLU A 265 -6.84 -1.99 -11.01
N VAL A 266 -7.29 -0.82 -11.44
CA VAL A 266 -7.32 0.41 -10.62
C VAL A 266 -8.75 0.93 -10.51
N SER A 267 -9.15 1.24 -9.29
CA SER A 267 -10.41 1.92 -8.98
C SER A 267 -10.24 3.44 -9.11
N TYR A 268 -10.18 3.98 -10.34
CA TYR A 268 -9.94 5.40 -10.60
C TYR A 268 -10.89 6.31 -9.83
N PHE A 269 -12.20 6.02 -9.87
CA PHE A 269 -13.21 6.84 -9.24
C PHE A 269 -12.99 6.98 -7.72
N ARG A 270 -12.72 5.87 -7.02
CA ARG A 270 -12.44 5.88 -5.58
C ARG A 270 -11.13 6.57 -5.25
N SER A 271 -10.09 6.35 -6.04
CA SER A 271 -8.80 7.03 -5.90
C SER A 271 -8.93 8.54 -6.03
N ILE A 272 -9.74 9.01 -7.01
CA ILE A 272 -10.00 10.43 -7.22
C ILE A 272 -10.85 11.02 -6.09
N ILE A 273 -11.93 10.34 -5.68
CA ILE A 273 -12.75 10.81 -4.54
C ILE A 273 -11.87 10.95 -3.29
N LEU A 274 -11.07 9.93 -2.99
CA LEU A 274 -10.20 9.97 -1.82
C LEU A 274 -9.20 11.12 -1.90
N ALA A 275 -8.59 11.33 -3.08
CA ALA A 275 -7.66 12.43 -3.32
C ALA A 275 -8.32 13.81 -3.12
N VAL A 276 -9.49 14.01 -3.70
CA VAL A 276 -10.22 15.29 -3.64
C VAL A 276 -10.74 15.56 -2.24
N VAL A 277 -11.38 14.57 -1.59
CA VAL A 277 -11.95 14.74 -0.25
C VAL A 277 -10.85 15.03 0.77
N VAL A 278 -9.77 14.25 0.75
CA VAL A 278 -8.66 14.47 1.69
C VAL A 278 -7.94 15.78 1.39
N GLY A 279 -7.68 16.09 0.13
CA GLY A 279 -7.08 17.36 -0.26
C GLY A 279 -7.92 18.56 0.18
N ALA A 280 -9.25 18.51 -0.01
CA ALA A 280 -10.19 19.55 0.40
C ALA A 280 -10.24 19.72 1.92
N ILE A 281 -10.35 18.61 2.66
CA ILE A 281 -10.35 18.63 4.13
C ILE A 281 -9.02 19.17 4.66
N SER A 282 -7.89 18.71 4.14
CA SER A 282 -6.56 19.16 4.55
C SER A 282 -6.30 20.63 4.23
N SER A 283 -6.93 21.16 3.18
CA SER A 283 -6.79 22.59 2.81
C SER A 283 -7.68 23.53 3.61
N SER A 284 -8.69 23.02 4.32
CA SER A 284 -9.66 23.84 5.05
C SER A 284 -9.03 24.82 6.07
N PRO A 285 -7.92 24.49 6.77
CA PRO A 285 -7.25 25.44 7.67
C PRO A 285 -6.79 26.71 6.96
N LEU A 286 -6.34 26.63 5.71
CA LEU A 286 -5.92 27.81 4.92
C LEU A 286 -7.07 28.79 4.65
N TRP A 287 -8.30 28.29 4.59
CA TRP A 287 -9.48 29.11 4.34
C TRP A 287 -9.97 29.84 5.60
N PHE A 288 -9.86 29.19 6.75
CA PHE A 288 -10.48 29.63 8.00
C PHE A 288 -9.47 30.20 9.02
N SER A 289 -8.17 30.17 8.72
CA SER A 289 -7.12 30.77 9.54
C SER A 289 -6.28 31.75 8.75
N ASP A 290 -5.33 32.38 9.42
CA ASP A 290 -4.33 33.26 8.80
C ASP A 290 -2.99 32.53 8.54
N VAL A 291 -2.98 31.19 8.62
CA VAL A 291 -1.79 30.35 8.37
C VAL A 291 -1.20 30.65 6.99
N GLY A 292 0.08 30.88 6.94
CA GLY A 292 0.82 31.21 5.71
C GLY A 292 0.61 32.63 5.19
N THR A 293 -0.49 33.30 5.52
CA THR A 293 -0.74 34.68 5.09
C THR A 293 0.10 35.67 5.91
N TYR A 294 0.19 35.43 7.21
CA TYR A 294 0.97 36.28 8.11
C TYR A 294 2.46 36.38 7.71
N ASP A 295 3.09 35.29 7.39
CA ASP A 295 4.50 35.24 7.01
C ASP A 295 4.77 35.81 5.62
N SER A 296 3.87 35.58 4.67
CA SER A 296 4.04 36.07 3.29
C SER A 296 3.89 37.59 3.17
N ILE A 297 3.08 38.21 4.06
CA ILE A 297 2.93 39.64 4.13
C ILE A 297 4.13 40.30 4.84
N ALA A 298 4.96 39.53 5.55
CA ALA A 298 6.18 40.00 6.19
C ALA A 298 7.26 40.52 5.22
N THR A 299 7.16 40.12 3.94
CA THR A 299 8.08 40.62 2.90
C THR A 299 7.49 41.83 2.18
N PRO A 300 7.91 43.05 2.53
CA PRO A 300 7.32 44.28 2.00
C PRO A 300 7.47 44.42 0.48
N ASP A 301 8.48 43.74 -0.09
CA ASP A 301 8.82 43.93 -1.51
C ASP A 301 7.88 43.17 -2.47
N PHE A 302 7.17 42.16 -1.96
CA PHE A 302 6.20 41.37 -2.74
C PHE A 302 5.03 40.90 -1.84
N PRO A 303 4.03 41.75 -1.58
CA PRO A 303 2.87 41.33 -0.82
C PRO A 303 2.07 40.31 -1.63
N VAL A 304 2.08 39.09 -1.16
CA VAL A 304 1.29 38.00 -1.79
C VAL A 304 -0.13 38.09 -1.27
N PRO A 305 -1.14 38.28 -2.12
CA PRO A 305 -2.52 38.36 -1.65
C PRO A 305 -3.00 37.05 -1.05
N LYS A 306 -3.83 37.10 0.01
CA LYS A 306 -4.35 35.96 0.76
C LYS A 306 -4.95 34.87 -0.16
N TRP A 307 -5.71 35.28 -1.18
CA TRP A 307 -6.32 34.32 -2.12
C TRP A 307 -5.28 33.50 -2.89
N LEU A 308 -4.11 34.07 -3.23
CA LEU A 308 -3.04 33.36 -3.92
C LEU A 308 -2.39 32.30 -3.01
N ILE A 309 -2.24 32.63 -1.72
CA ILE A 309 -1.71 31.71 -0.72
C ILE A 309 -2.69 30.55 -0.50
N ILE A 310 -3.98 30.88 -0.39
CA ILE A 310 -5.04 29.87 -0.27
C ILE A 310 -5.03 28.95 -1.49
N ILE A 311 -5.01 29.50 -2.69
CA ILE A 311 -5.01 28.69 -3.93
C ILE A 311 -3.75 27.84 -4.03
N SER A 312 -2.56 28.43 -3.85
CA SER A 312 -1.29 27.70 -3.95
C SER A 312 -1.15 26.64 -2.86
N GLY A 313 -1.53 26.97 -1.63
CA GLY A 313 -1.52 26.04 -0.51
C GLY A 313 -2.56 24.92 -0.68
N SER A 314 -3.78 25.25 -1.14
CA SER A 314 -4.81 24.25 -1.45
C SER A 314 -4.37 23.34 -2.60
N PHE A 315 -3.71 23.88 -3.61
CA PHE A 315 -3.13 23.09 -4.70
C PHE A 315 -2.06 22.12 -4.20
N PHE A 316 -1.17 22.60 -3.32
CA PHE A 316 -0.15 21.74 -2.71
C PHE A 316 -0.76 20.60 -1.87
N LEU A 317 -1.79 20.91 -1.06
CA LEU A 317 -2.48 19.91 -0.24
C LEU A 317 -3.33 18.96 -1.09
N LEU A 318 -3.84 19.42 -2.23
CA LEU A 318 -4.47 18.54 -3.22
C LEU A 318 -3.47 17.54 -3.83
N ILE A 319 -2.20 17.96 -4.03
CA ILE A 319 -1.13 17.02 -4.45
C ILE A 319 -0.91 15.94 -3.40
N ILE A 320 -0.96 16.26 -2.11
CA ILE A 320 -0.87 15.27 -1.03
C ILE A 320 -2.07 14.31 -1.10
N GLY A 321 -3.27 14.84 -1.30
CA GLY A 321 -4.47 14.02 -1.53
C GLY A 321 -4.34 13.12 -2.75
N LEU A 322 -3.79 13.64 -3.85
CA LEU A 322 -3.53 12.87 -5.08
C LEU A 322 -2.53 11.72 -4.82
N PHE A 323 -1.49 11.99 -4.02
CA PHE A 323 -0.55 10.95 -3.61
C PHE A 323 -1.23 9.83 -2.81
N LEU A 324 -2.17 10.17 -1.92
CA LEU A 324 -2.97 9.16 -1.22
C LEU A 324 -3.85 8.36 -2.18
N GLY A 325 -4.53 9.03 -3.12
CA GLY A 325 -5.33 8.36 -4.15
C GLY A 325 -4.50 7.39 -4.99
N LEU A 326 -3.27 7.81 -5.37
CA LEU A 326 -2.31 6.97 -6.08
C LEU A 326 -1.86 5.79 -5.21
N ALA A 327 -1.55 6.03 -3.94
CA ALA A 327 -1.14 4.97 -3.01
C ALA A 327 -2.27 3.96 -2.76
N TYR A 328 -3.51 4.44 -2.63
CA TYR A 328 -4.69 3.59 -2.53
C TYR A 328 -4.85 2.75 -3.80
N GLY A 329 -4.86 3.36 -4.99
CA GLY A 329 -5.00 2.65 -6.26
C GLY A 329 -3.86 1.66 -6.54
N SER A 330 -2.64 1.91 -6.03
CA SER A 330 -1.52 0.98 -6.15
C SER A 330 -1.60 -0.20 -5.17
N GLY A 331 -2.02 0.06 -3.93
CA GLY A 331 -1.96 -0.89 -2.82
C GLY A 331 -3.25 -1.69 -2.60
N GLU A 332 -4.40 -1.15 -2.99
CA GLU A 332 -5.72 -1.75 -2.73
C GLU A 332 -5.81 -3.21 -3.18
N GLY A 333 -5.52 -3.48 -4.45
CA GLY A 333 -5.61 -4.83 -4.99
C GLY A 333 -4.58 -5.80 -4.39
N ASP A 334 -3.37 -5.30 -4.11
CA ASP A 334 -2.32 -6.11 -3.47
C ASP A 334 -2.65 -6.45 -2.01
N LEU A 335 -3.46 -5.60 -1.35
CA LEU A 335 -3.87 -5.81 0.04
C LEU A 335 -5.05 -6.79 0.15
N ARG A 336 -5.95 -6.81 -0.84
CA ARG A 336 -7.14 -7.70 -0.84
C ARG A 336 -6.79 -9.18 -0.91
N GLU A 337 -5.74 -9.52 -1.67
CA GLU A 337 -5.32 -10.92 -1.83
C GLU A 337 -4.87 -11.55 -0.49
N PRO A 338 -3.92 -10.97 0.26
CA PRO A 338 -3.48 -11.54 1.53
C PRO A 338 -4.42 -11.25 2.71
N TYR A 339 -5.23 -10.19 2.64
CA TYR A 339 -6.06 -9.71 3.74
C TYR A 339 -7.50 -9.43 3.29
N PRO A 340 -8.28 -10.48 2.92
CA PRO A 340 -9.67 -10.30 2.50
C PRO A 340 -10.52 -9.71 3.62
N GLY A 341 -11.48 -8.85 3.26
CA GLY A 341 -12.40 -8.20 4.21
C GLY A 341 -11.84 -6.96 4.91
N LYS A 342 -10.53 -6.67 4.84
CA LYS A 342 -9.91 -5.55 5.57
C LYS A 342 -10.17 -4.17 4.98
N LEU A 343 -10.79 -4.11 3.82
CA LEU A 343 -11.18 -2.86 3.16
C LEU A 343 -12.70 -2.66 3.12
N ALA A 344 -13.49 -3.60 3.65
CA ALA A 344 -14.95 -3.60 3.49
C ALA A 344 -15.64 -2.33 4.02
N SER A 345 -15.23 -1.82 5.19
CA SER A 345 -15.79 -0.59 5.75
C SER A 345 -15.36 0.65 4.97
N LEU A 346 -14.11 0.69 4.50
CA LEU A 346 -13.62 1.76 3.64
C LEU A 346 -14.31 1.73 2.27
N ASP A 347 -14.54 0.53 1.72
CA ASP A 347 -15.28 0.34 0.48
C ASP A 347 -16.73 0.82 0.59
N ALA A 348 -17.40 0.51 1.71
CA ALA A 348 -18.74 1.00 1.98
C ALA A 348 -18.77 2.53 2.04
N LEU A 349 -17.79 3.15 2.73
CA LEU A 349 -17.61 4.59 2.81
C LEU A 349 -17.44 5.21 1.41
N LEU A 350 -16.48 4.70 0.61
CA LEU A 350 -16.16 5.23 -0.72
C LEU A 350 -17.24 4.94 -1.78
N SER A 351 -18.14 3.98 -1.51
CA SER A 351 -19.33 3.70 -2.33
C SER A 351 -20.55 4.56 -1.95
N GLY A 352 -20.40 5.51 -1.01
CA GLY A 352 -21.47 6.40 -0.57
C GLY A 352 -22.37 5.82 0.54
N HIS A 353 -22.07 4.62 1.06
CA HIS A 353 -22.83 4.00 2.14
C HIS A 353 -22.33 4.44 3.53
N LEU A 354 -22.27 5.78 3.72
CA LEU A 354 -21.78 6.41 4.95
C LEU A 354 -22.53 5.94 6.20
N LEU A 355 -23.83 5.75 6.08
CA LEU A 355 -24.74 5.37 7.17
C LEU A 355 -24.90 3.84 7.30
N SER A 356 -23.90 3.07 6.93
CA SER A 356 -23.92 1.61 6.99
C SER A 356 -23.43 1.09 8.34
N GLN A 357 -23.86 -0.12 8.68
CA GLN A 357 -23.41 -0.81 9.89
C GLN A 357 -21.89 -1.09 9.85
N ASN A 358 -21.34 -1.31 8.67
CA ASN A 358 -19.90 -1.55 8.47
C ASN A 358 -19.07 -0.34 8.88
N VAL A 359 -19.43 0.86 8.39
CA VAL A 359 -18.77 2.12 8.73
C VAL A 359 -18.95 2.42 10.21
N ALA A 360 -20.19 2.30 10.72
CA ALA A 360 -20.49 2.55 12.12
C ALA A 360 -19.65 1.71 13.08
N ARG A 361 -19.51 0.43 12.80
CA ARG A 361 -18.67 -0.48 13.61
C ARG A 361 -17.19 -0.10 13.55
N ALA A 362 -16.69 0.22 12.36
CA ALA A 362 -15.30 0.63 12.19
C ALA A 362 -14.98 1.92 12.97
N VAL A 363 -15.88 2.91 12.93
CA VAL A 363 -15.75 4.17 13.66
C VAL A 363 -15.76 3.93 15.17
N LEU A 364 -16.72 3.16 15.71
CA LEU A 364 -16.82 2.90 17.13
C LEU A 364 -15.64 2.10 17.68
N ILE A 365 -15.21 1.06 16.97
CA ILE A 365 -14.04 0.25 17.37
C ILE A 365 -12.76 1.09 17.24
N GLY A 366 -12.64 1.84 16.15
CA GLY A 366 -11.52 2.76 15.95
C GLY A 366 -11.45 3.83 17.05
N ALA A 367 -12.58 4.43 17.42
CA ALA A 367 -12.65 5.36 18.52
C ALA A 367 -12.26 4.70 19.86
N ALA A 368 -12.71 3.46 20.12
CA ALA A 368 -12.30 2.73 21.33
C ALA A 368 -10.79 2.52 21.40
N LEU A 369 -10.18 2.06 20.30
CA LEU A 369 -8.72 1.90 20.21
C LEU A 369 -8.00 3.24 20.30
N GLY A 370 -8.56 4.29 19.69
CA GLY A 370 -8.08 5.66 19.80
C GLY A 370 -8.04 6.19 21.23
N GLY A 371 -9.03 5.84 22.06
CA GLY A 371 -9.02 6.15 23.47
C GLY A 371 -7.79 5.60 24.20
N TRP A 372 -7.39 4.38 23.87
CA TRP A 372 -6.16 3.77 24.42
C TRP A 372 -4.89 4.41 23.85
N VAL A 373 -4.86 4.74 22.55
CA VAL A 373 -3.74 5.50 21.97
C VAL A 373 -3.58 6.83 22.70
N PHE A 374 -4.70 7.54 22.94
CA PHE A 374 -4.71 8.80 23.67
C PHE A 374 -4.20 8.64 25.08
N LEU A 375 -4.81 7.75 25.88
CA LEU A 375 -4.42 7.51 27.28
C LEU A 375 -2.95 7.14 27.41
N LEU A 376 -2.49 6.16 26.62
CA LEU A 376 -1.09 5.69 26.70
C LEU A 376 -0.11 6.77 26.22
N THR A 377 -0.47 7.55 25.20
CA THR A 377 0.38 8.66 24.73
C THR A 377 0.50 9.74 25.78
N VAL A 378 -0.60 10.10 26.46
CA VAL A 378 -0.57 11.07 27.55
C VAL A 378 0.17 10.53 28.76
N LEU A 379 -0.05 9.25 29.11
CA LEU A 379 0.61 8.61 30.24
C LEU A 379 2.14 8.61 30.09
N VAL A 380 2.64 8.34 28.90
CA VAL A 380 4.09 8.40 28.61
C VAL A 380 4.65 9.82 28.82
N ARG A 381 3.83 10.84 28.63
CA ARG A 381 4.21 12.25 28.83
C ARG A 381 4.10 12.73 30.27
N VAL A 382 3.44 11.98 31.16
CA VAL A 382 3.37 12.32 32.60
C VAL A 382 4.75 12.14 33.21
N PRO A 383 5.33 13.16 33.84
CA PRO A 383 6.58 13.00 34.56
C PRO A 383 6.33 12.07 35.78
N ILE A 384 6.74 10.84 35.64
CA ILE A 384 6.70 9.87 36.71
C ILE A 384 7.89 10.17 37.62
N ASN A 385 7.71 11.01 38.60
CA ASN A 385 8.58 11.09 39.75
C ASN A 385 8.35 9.83 40.61
N LEU A 386 8.75 8.70 40.08
CA LEU A 386 8.91 7.51 40.92
C LEU A 386 10.20 7.72 41.72
N PRO A 387 10.14 7.75 43.03
CA PRO A 387 11.31 7.49 43.85
C PRO A 387 11.62 5.99 43.62
N VAL A 388 12.32 5.67 42.52
CA VAL A 388 12.82 4.32 42.32
C VAL A 388 14.03 4.17 43.23
N ASN A 389 13.77 4.01 44.51
CA ASN A 389 14.62 3.29 45.42
C ASN A 389 14.51 1.81 45.03
N LEU A 390 15.02 1.44 43.84
CA LEU A 390 15.34 0.05 43.57
C LEU A 390 16.41 -0.36 44.58
N PRO A 391 16.25 -1.50 45.27
CA PRO A 391 17.22 -1.99 46.25
C PRO A 391 18.48 -2.56 45.58
N ILE A 392 18.83 -2.04 44.45
CA ILE A 392 20.06 -2.37 43.67
C ILE A 392 20.97 -1.16 43.88
N GLY A 393 21.74 -1.21 44.92
CA GLY A 393 22.60 -0.14 45.41
C GLY A 393 23.82 0.19 44.55
N GLN A 394 23.67 0.36 43.28
CA GLN A 394 24.63 1.00 42.36
C GLN A 394 23.87 1.66 41.21
N PRO A 395 24.19 2.92 40.85
CA PRO A 395 23.69 3.53 39.63
C PRO A 395 24.16 2.71 38.44
N ILE A 396 23.25 2.31 37.54
CA ILE A 396 23.61 1.71 36.25
C ILE A 396 24.27 2.82 35.43
N GLU A 397 25.59 2.83 35.36
CA GLU A 397 26.35 3.69 34.48
C GLU A 397 26.28 3.12 33.07
N LEU A 398 25.78 3.91 32.14
CA LEU A 398 25.98 3.63 30.71
C LEU A 398 27.47 3.64 30.38
N PRO A 399 27.94 2.95 29.29
CA PRO A 399 29.33 2.93 28.91
C PRO A 399 29.96 4.31 28.64
N THR A 400 29.17 5.38 28.73
CA THR A 400 29.56 6.79 28.59
C THR A 400 29.89 7.48 29.91
N GLY A 401 29.81 6.76 31.07
CA GLY A 401 30.12 7.34 32.37
C GLY A 401 29.13 8.39 32.91
N GLN A 402 27.96 8.55 32.28
CA GLN A 402 26.93 9.47 32.76
C GLN A 402 25.85 8.70 33.50
N PRO A 403 25.44 9.19 34.71
CA PRO A 403 24.32 8.60 35.43
C PRO A 403 23.06 8.71 34.59
N ILE A 404 22.19 7.67 34.66
CA ILE A 404 20.88 7.72 34.05
C ILE A 404 20.02 8.77 34.75
N GLU A 405 20.28 10.04 34.52
CA GLU A 405 19.39 11.16 34.85
C GLU A 405 18.16 11.24 33.91
N LEU A 406 17.97 10.20 33.08
CA LEU A 406 16.89 10.04 32.12
C LEU A 406 15.47 10.17 32.69
N LEU A 407 15.31 10.03 34.02
CA LEU A 407 14.02 10.11 34.67
C LEU A 407 13.79 11.40 35.46
N ASN A 408 14.83 12.22 35.68
CA ASN A 408 14.74 13.45 36.48
C ASN A 408 14.80 14.76 35.67
N SER A 409 15.11 14.71 34.39
CA SER A 409 15.06 15.92 33.56
C SER A 409 13.61 16.36 33.39
N GLY A 410 13.25 17.56 33.82
CA GLY A 410 11.92 18.16 33.72
C GLY A 410 11.40 18.39 32.28
N ILE A 411 11.97 17.68 31.31
CA ILE A 411 11.70 17.75 29.86
C ILE A 411 10.53 16.82 29.47
N TRP A 412 10.05 15.97 30.36
CA TRP A 412 8.87 15.13 30.11
C TRP A 412 7.61 15.99 30.11
N GLY A 413 6.98 16.14 28.97
CA GLY A 413 5.72 16.88 28.91
C GLY A 413 5.30 17.32 27.52
N GLY A 414 6.17 17.20 26.54
CA GLY A 414 5.88 17.68 25.18
C GLY A 414 6.15 19.17 24.99
N GLU A 415 6.15 19.60 23.75
CA GLU A 415 6.28 20.97 23.30
C GLU A 415 4.90 21.66 23.29
N ILE A 416 4.90 22.98 23.35
CA ILE A 416 3.74 23.80 23.05
C ILE A 416 3.49 23.69 21.54
N GLY A 417 2.27 23.35 21.15
CA GLY A 417 1.87 23.26 19.76
C GLY A 417 1.82 24.62 19.05
N LYS A 418 1.90 24.61 17.74
CA LYS A 418 1.61 25.77 16.92
C LYS A 418 0.09 25.89 16.74
N HIS A 419 -0.53 26.82 17.43
CA HIS A 419 -1.98 26.96 17.52
C HIS A 419 -2.49 28.20 16.78
N ASP A 420 -1.97 28.45 15.57
CA ASP A 420 -2.46 29.53 14.69
C ASP A 420 -3.95 29.42 14.37
N ASP A 421 -4.45 28.21 14.36
CA ASP A 421 -5.85 27.82 14.17
C ASP A 421 -6.79 28.26 15.31
N TRP A 422 -6.30 28.36 16.54
CA TRP A 422 -7.08 28.83 17.69
C TRP A 422 -7.51 30.29 17.49
N PHE A 423 -6.75 31.05 16.70
CA PHE A 423 -7.02 32.42 16.32
C PHE A 423 -7.63 32.52 14.92
N GLY A 424 -8.04 31.43 14.34
CA GLY A 424 -8.82 31.38 13.09
C GLY A 424 -10.28 31.81 13.28
N HIS A 425 -11.03 31.85 12.19
CA HIS A 425 -12.46 32.19 12.22
C HIS A 425 -13.33 31.08 12.80
N LEU A 426 -12.89 29.83 12.68
CA LEU A 426 -13.63 28.65 13.15
C LEU A 426 -12.70 27.69 13.92
N PRO A 427 -12.29 28.06 15.15
CA PRO A 427 -11.35 27.25 15.92
C PRO A 427 -11.80 25.81 16.16
N TRP A 428 -13.11 25.58 16.30
CA TRP A 428 -13.69 24.25 16.51
C TRP A 428 -13.53 23.29 15.31
N LEU A 429 -13.37 23.83 14.10
CA LEU A 429 -13.27 23.00 12.88
C LEU A 429 -11.87 22.41 12.70
N TYR A 430 -10.84 23.10 13.18
CA TYR A 430 -9.45 22.75 12.93
C TYR A 430 -9.10 21.35 13.45
N GLY A 431 -9.52 21.01 14.64
CA GLY A 431 -9.30 19.69 15.22
C GLY A 431 -9.76 18.54 14.34
N PHE A 432 -10.76 18.75 13.48
CA PHE A 432 -11.23 17.73 12.52
C PHE A 432 -10.34 17.57 11.28
N THR A 433 -9.48 18.54 10.98
CA THR A 433 -8.76 18.60 9.70
C THR A 433 -7.26 18.43 9.82
N PHE A 434 -6.68 18.87 10.91
CA PHE A 434 -5.23 18.94 11.11
C PHE A 434 -4.53 17.57 11.14
N TRP A 435 -5.16 16.54 11.72
CA TRP A 435 -4.59 15.22 11.87
C TRP A 435 -4.54 14.39 10.56
N MET A 436 -5.32 14.78 9.57
CA MET A 436 -5.49 14.00 8.33
C MET A 436 -4.19 13.71 7.58
N PRO A 437 -3.32 14.72 7.29
CA PRO A 437 -2.08 14.45 6.55
C PRO A 437 -1.16 13.46 7.25
N ASP A 438 -1.02 13.54 8.56
CA ASP A 438 -0.15 12.66 9.35
C ASP A 438 -0.65 11.23 9.38
N VAL A 439 -1.95 11.03 9.64
CA VAL A 439 -2.56 9.70 9.67
C VAL A 439 -2.51 9.04 8.31
N ILE A 440 -2.76 9.82 7.25
CA ILE A 440 -2.68 9.34 5.88
C ILE A 440 -1.27 8.86 5.55
N LEU A 441 -0.27 9.69 5.87
CA LEU A 441 1.14 9.34 5.66
C LEU A 441 1.49 8.03 6.38
N ILE A 442 1.05 7.90 7.63
CA ILE A 442 1.23 6.71 8.46
C ILE A 442 0.60 5.47 7.80
N VAL A 443 -0.64 5.56 7.34
CA VAL A 443 -1.36 4.46 6.71
C VAL A 443 -0.75 4.07 5.37
N VAL A 444 -0.34 5.06 4.55
CA VAL A 444 0.27 4.82 3.24
C VAL A 444 1.65 4.17 3.38
N ILE A 445 2.52 4.78 4.19
CA ILE A 445 3.90 4.31 4.38
C ILE A 445 3.94 3.03 5.22
N GLY A 446 3.03 2.91 6.18
CA GLY A 446 2.99 1.78 7.12
C GLY A 446 2.25 0.55 6.59
N LEU A 447 1.11 0.71 5.94
CA LEU A 447 0.22 -0.40 5.61
C LEU A 447 0.00 -0.61 4.11
N LEU A 448 -0.45 0.42 3.38
CA LEU A 448 -0.94 0.24 2.01
C LEU A 448 0.11 -0.24 1.01
N ILE A 449 1.33 0.24 1.13
CA ILE A 449 2.41 -0.04 0.18
C ILE A 449 3.34 -1.16 0.69
N PRO A 450 3.95 -1.06 1.90
CA PRO A 450 4.96 -2.05 2.29
C PRO A 450 4.38 -3.38 2.75
N LEU A 451 3.21 -3.40 3.38
CA LEU A 451 2.64 -4.63 3.93
C LEU A 451 2.36 -5.71 2.86
N PRO A 452 1.71 -5.41 1.72
CA PRO A 452 1.51 -6.38 0.65
C PRO A 452 2.83 -6.83 0.02
N PHE A 453 3.78 -5.92 -0.15
CA PHE A 453 5.10 -6.23 -0.69
C PHE A 453 5.86 -7.21 0.21
N LEU A 454 5.93 -6.93 1.50
CA LEU A 454 6.58 -7.81 2.48
C LEU A 454 5.88 -9.18 2.55
N TYR A 455 4.55 -9.21 2.49
CA TYR A 455 3.79 -10.45 2.49
C TYR A 455 4.16 -11.35 1.31
N ARG A 456 4.27 -10.80 0.10
CA ARG A 456 4.65 -11.56 -1.09
C ARG A 456 6.10 -12.04 -1.03
N ARG A 457 7.02 -11.19 -0.56
CA ARG A 457 8.45 -11.51 -0.52
C ARG A 457 8.80 -12.49 0.60
N LEU A 458 8.12 -12.38 1.75
CA LEU A 458 8.38 -13.18 2.95
C LEU A 458 7.30 -14.24 3.20
N ARG A 459 6.75 -14.81 2.15
CA ARG A 459 5.64 -15.77 2.22
C ARG A 459 5.91 -16.95 3.16
N SER A 460 7.16 -17.42 3.24
CA SER A 460 7.62 -18.48 4.14
C SER A 460 7.84 -18.02 5.59
N HIS A 461 8.02 -16.71 5.83
CA HIS A 461 8.39 -16.14 7.12
C HIS A 461 7.39 -15.09 7.60
N ARG A 462 6.08 -15.36 7.49
CA ARG A 462 4.99 -14.40 7.80
C ARG A 462 5.08 -13.78 9.21
N ARG A 463 5.64 -14.50 10.18
CA ARG A 463 5.81 -14.02 11.56
C ARG A 463 6.81 -12.88 11.70
N VAL A 464 7.71 -12.71 10.75
CA VAL A 464 8.72 -11.65 10.74
C VAL A 464 8.15 -10.32 10.23
N ILE A 465 7.07 -10.35 9.43
CA ILE A 465 6.47 -9.15 8.84
C ILE A 465 6.08 -8.10 9.90
N PRO A 466 5.35 -8.41 10.99
CA PRO A 466 5.01 -7.42 12.01
C PRO A 466 6.25 -6.79 12.64
N VAL A 467 7.31 -7.57 12.89
CA VAL A 467 8.55 -7.07 13.48
C VAL A 467 9.26 -6.09 12.53
N LEU A 468 9.36 -6.43 11.24
CA LEU A 468 9.92 -5.53 10.23
C LEU A 468 9.10 -4.24 10.10
N MET A 469 7.78 -4.34 10.15
CA MET A 469 6.88 -3.18 10.12
C MET A 469 7.12 -2.27 11.32
N VAL A 470 7.28 -2.82 12.52
CA VAL A 470 7.61 -2.05 13.72
C VAL A 470 8.96 -1.32 13.55
N ILE A 471 9.98 -2.00 13.04
CA ILE A 471 11.31 -1.40 12.84
C ILE A 471 11.25 -0.25 11.82
N VAL A 472 10.61 -0.47 10.67
CA VAL A 472 10.42 0.56 9.63
C VAL A 472 9.65 1.76 10.21
N TRP A 473 8.61 1.49 10.97
CA TRP A 473 7.78 2.52 11.58
C TRP A 473 8.55 3.36 12.61
N ILE A 474 9.30 2.72 13.49
CA ILE A 474 10.15 3.43 14.46
C ILE A 474 11.15 4.33 13.73
N ALA A 475 11.80 3.80 12.68
CA ALA A 475 12.74 4.57 11.88
C ALA A 475 12.08 5.77 11.19
N CYS A 476 10.80 5.64 10.77
CA CYS A 476 10.06 6.70 10.10
C CYS A 476 9.46 7.74 11.05
N MET A 477 9.02 7.34 12.25
CA MET A 477 8.27 8.22 13.14
C MET A 477 9.12 8.91 14.20
N ALA A 478 10.21 8.29 14.63
CA ALA A 478 11.08 8.86 15.67
C ALA A 478 11.61 10.27 15.34
N PRO A 479 12.01 10.59 14.10
CA PRO A 479 12.58 11.90 13.78
C PRO A 479 11.57 13.06 13.79
N ASN A 480 10.28 12.75 13.64
CA ASN A 480 9.23 13.77 13.44
C ASN A 480 8.47 14.12 14.72
N GLN A 481 8.83 13.53 15.83
CA GLN A 481 8.19 13.85 17.11
C GLN A 481 8.96 14.94 17.85
N PRO A 482 8.27 15.99 18.30
CA PRO A 482 8.90 17.08 19.04
C PRO A 482 9.14 16.72 20.51
N LEU A 483 9.49 15.49 20.81
CA LEU A 483 9.64 15.00 22.18
C LEU A 483 11.11 14.70 22.48
N ARG A 484 11.56 15.16 23.60
CA ARG A 484 12.85 14.82 24.21
C ARG A 484 12.62 14.30 25.62
N PRO A 485 13.33 13.29 26.08
CA PRO A 485 14.37 12.47 25.41
C PRO A 485 13.79 11.44 24.43
N ALA A 486 14.65 10.74 23.68
CA ALA A 486 14.26 9.80 22.64
C ALA A 486 13.43 8.59 23.12
N ALA A 487 13.59 8.17 24.36
CA ALA A 487 12.89 6.99 24.90
C ALA A 487 11.35 7.12 24.93
N PRO A 488 10.73 8.22 25.39
CA PRO A 488 9.28 8.42 25.30
C PRO A 488 8.79 8.45 23.86
N VAL A 489 9.55 9.02 22.93
CA VAL A 489 9.23 9.07 21.51
C VAL A 489 9.13 7.68 20.92
N LEU A 490 10.14 6.85 21.18
CA LEU A 490 10.16 5.45 20.75
C LEU A 490 9.00 4.66 21.34
N LEU A 491 8.69 4.88 22.62
CA LEU A 491 7.59 4.19 23.28
C LEU A 491 6.24 4.57 22.68
N ILE A 492 6.01 5.86 22.39
CA ILE A 492 4.79 6.32 21.72
C ILE A 492 4.69 5.75 20.31
N ALA A 493 5.80 5.73 19.57
CA ALA A 493 5.85 5.13 18.22
C ALA A 493 5.52 3.63 18.27
N LEU A 494 6.06 2.91 19.25
CA LEU A 494 5.76 1.49 19.48
C LEU A 494 4.28 1.25 19.80
N ILE A 495 3.71 2.05 20.70
CA ILE A 495 2.29 1.96 21.07
C ILE A 495 1.41 2.18 19.86
N ARG A 496 1.64 3.27 19.12
CA ARG A 496 0.88 3.59 17.89
C ARG A 496 0.98 2.47 16.87
N MET A 497 2.20 1.95 16.63
CA MET A 497 2.40 0.87 15.68
C MET A 497 1.74 -0.44 16.12
N ALA A 498 1.85 -0.81 17.40
CA ALA A 498 1.20 -2.00 17.94
C ALA A 498 -0.33 -1.94 17.74
N ILE A 499 -0.94 -0.81 18.07
CA ILE A 499 -2.39 -0.61 17.89
C ILE A 499 -2.75 -0.58 16.40
N THR A 500 -1.92 0.01 15.55
CA THR A 500 -2.11 0.02 14.09
C THR A 500 -2.11 -1.39 13.51
N ILE A 501 -1.11 -2.20 13.88
CA ILE A 501 -1.02 -3.59 13.41
C ILE A 501 -2.18 -4.43 13.94
N VAL A 502 -2.45 -4.37 15.25
CA VAL A 502 -3.55 -5.13 15.85
C VAL A 502 -4.89 -4.68 15.30
N GLY A 503 -5.12 -3.37 15.20
CA GLY A 503 -6.33 -2.79 14.63
C GLY A 503 -6.56 -3.22 13.19
N PHE A 504 -5.50 -3.27 12.37
CA PHE A 504 -5.60 -3.75 11.00
C PHE A 504 -5.82 -5.27 10.92
N LEU A 505 -5.06 -6.06 11.67
CA LEU A 505 -5.14 -7.52 11.60
C LEU A 505 -6.47 -8.07 12.16
N GLU A 506 -6.97 -7.49 13.25
CA GLU A 506 -8.23 -7.95 13.88
C GLU A 506 -9.47 -7.31 13.25
N PHE A 507 -9.40 -6.03 12.90
CA PHE A 507 -10.53 -5.27 12.36
C PHE A 507 -10.31 -4.92 10.87
N ASP A 508 -10.20 -3.63 10.55
CA ASP A 508 -10.05 -3.15 9.17
C ASP A 508 -9.23 -1.84 9.07
N LEU A 509 -9.02 -1.38 7.84
CA LEU A 509 -8.22 -0.19 7.56
C LEU A 509 -8.91 1.10 8.06
N LEU A 510 -10.23 1.22 7.92
CA LEU A 510 -10.96 2.39 8.40
C LEU A 510 -10.88 2.52 9.93
N THR A 511 -11.00 1.40 10.64
CA THR A 511 -10.79 1.33 12.10
C THR A 511 -9.43 1.89 12.51
N VAL A 512 -8.37 1.57 11.77
CA VAL A 512 -7.02 2.09 12.04
C VAL A 512 -6.93 3.60 11.81
N VAL A 513 -7.49 4.10 10.71
CA VAL A 513 -7.52 5.55 10.40
C VAL A 513 -8.19 6.33 11.54
N ILE A 514 -9.33 5.86 11.99
CA ILE A 514 -10.07 6.47 13.12
C ILE A 514 -9.27 6.37 14.43
N ALA A 515 -8.67 5.20 14.70
CA ALA A 515 -7.90 4.99 15.93
C ALA A 515 -6.67 5.91 16.04
N LEU A 516 -6.08 6.29 14.93
CA LEU A 516 -4.94 7.20 14.88
C LEU A 516 -5.35 8.68 14.88
N GLY A 517 -6.49 9.02 14.26
CA GLY A 517 -6.95 10.40 14.10
C GLY A 517 -7.64 10.96 15.35
N VAL A 518 -8.55 10.19 15.94
CA VAL A 518 -9.36 10.65 17.08
C VAL A 518 -8.52 11.13 18.29
N PRO A 519 -7.39 10.50 18.66
CA PRO A 519 -6.54 10.98 19.74
C PRO A 519 -6.01 12.40 19.54
N VAL A 520 -5.61 12.74 18.32
CA VAL A 520 -5.08 14.07 17.98
C VAL A 520 -6.20 15.11 18.07
N PHE A 521 -7.33 14.82 17.43
CA PHE A 521 -8.53 15.64 17.53
C PHE A 521 -8.94 15.88 18.99
N PHE A 522 -9.01 14.83 19.79
CA PHE A 522 -9.48 14.92 21.18
C PHE A 522 -8.51 15.68 22.07
N SER A 523 -7.19 15.52 21.85
CA SER A 523 -6.14 16.30 22.50
C SER A 523 -6.29 17.80 22.26
N ASP A 524 -6.50 18.19 21.01
CA ASP A 524 -6.68 19.58 20.61
C ASP A 524 -7.97 20.19 21.18
N ALA A 525 -9.10 19.48 21.05
CA ALA A 525 -10.38 19.92 21.59
C ALA A 525 -10.33 20.09 23.13
N LEU A 526 -9.64 19.21 23.85
CA LEU A 526 -9.45 19.36 25.31
C LEU A 526 -8.55 20.56 25.65
N SER A 527 -7.49 20.78 24.87
CA SER A 527 -6.59 21.90 25.06
C SER A 527 -7.33 23.25 24.84
N LEU A 528 -8.18 23.34 23.79
CA LEU A 528 -9.07 24.49 23.59
C LEU A 528 -10.05 24.70 24.74
N MET A 529 -10.70 23.62 25.18
CA MET A 529 -11.68 23.66 26.26
C MET A 529 -11.06 24.15 27.58
N ALA A 530 -9.78 23.85 27.79
CA ALA A 530 -9.05 24.21 28.99
C ALA A 530 -8.66 25.70 29.07
N GLN A 531 -8.78 26.45 27.96
CA GLN A 531 -8.36 27.85 27.96
C GLN A 531 -9.31 28.76 28.76
N PRO A 532 -8.79 29.79 29.44
CA PRO A 532 -9.59 30.79 30.17
C PRO A 532 -10.50 31.65 29.26
N SER A 533 -10.15 31.78 27.96
CA SER A 533 -10.96 32.50 26.99
C SER A 533 -12.31 31.77 26.79
N PRO A 534 -13.46 32.48 27.02
CA PRO A 534 -14.79 31.86 26.88
C PRO A 534 -15.08 31.38 25.45
N GLU A 535 -14.49 32.02 24.42
CA GLU A 535 -14.70 31.65 23.03
C GLU A 535 -13.90 30.42 22.63
N LEU A 536 -12.64 30.34 23.05
CA LEU A 536 -11.82 29.16 22.86
C LEU A 536 -12.39 27.95 23.60
N SER A 537 -12.77 28.14 24.87
CA SER A 537 -13.39 27.08 25.66
C SER A 537 -14.71 26.60 25.04
N ARG A 538 -15.55 27.50 24.56
CA ARG A 538 -16.79 27.16 23.82
C ARG A 538 -16.47 26.39 22.55
N SER A 539 -15.46 26.79 21.79
CA SER A 539 -15.03 26.09 20.58
C SER A 539 -14.59 24.65 20.90
N GLY A 540 -13.82 24.43 21.94
CA GLY A 540 -13.45 23.09 22.41
C GLY A 540 -14.68 22.25 22.82
N MET A 541 -15.66 22.85 23.53
CA MET A 541 -16.91 22.17 23.85
C MET A 541 -17.74 21.82 22.63
N ILE A 542 -17.80 22.69 21.62
CA ILE A 542 -18.50 22.44 20.36
C ILE A 542 -17.83 21.26 19.64
N SER A 543 -16.49 21.23 19.52
CA SER A 543 -15.75 20.13 18.92
C SER A 543 -16.07 18.78 19.58
N ILE A 544 -16.00 18.73 20.92
CA ILE A 544 -16.33 17.52 21.69
C ILE A 544 -17.80 17.16 21.52
N GLY A 545 -18.72 18.13 21.55
CA GLY A 545 -20.14 17.91 21.34
C GLY A 545 -20.46 17.30 19.96
N ILE A 546 -19.83 17.80 18.90
CA ILE A 546 -19.96 17.24 17.54
C ILE A 546 -19.43 15.82 17.49
N ALA A 547 -18.24 15.55 18.06
CA ALA A 547 -17.68 14.22 18.11
C ALA A 547 -18.58 13.21 18.86
N LEU A 548 -19.11 13.60 20.01
CA LEU A 548 -20.04 12.77 20.77
C LEU A 548 -21.35 12.54 20.02
N GLY A 549 -21.86 13.58 19.33
CA GLY A 549 -23.04 13.45 18.46
C GLY A 549 -22.80 12.47 17.30
N MET A 550 -21.63 12.54 16.65
CA MET A 550 -21.25 11.58 15.61
C MET A 550 -21.17 10.16 16.19
N LEU A 551 -20.50 9.97 17.32
CA LEU A 551 -20.41 8.65 17.96
C LEU A 551 -21.79 8.10 18.38
N ALA A 552 -22.71 8.95 18.82
CA ALA A 552 -24.08 8.55 19.12
C ALA A 552 -24.85 8.11 17.88
N ILE A 553 -24.68 8.82 16.76
CA ILE A 553 -25.24 8.44 15.46
C ILE A 553 -24.67 7.08 15.02
N GLU A 554 -23.35 6.91 15.10
CA GLU A 554 -22.70 5.66 14.74
C GLU A 554 -23.09 4.51 15.67
N ALA A 555 -23.29 4.77 16.95
CA ALA A 555 -23.85 3.79 17.88
C ALA A 555 -25.26 3.36 17.46
N PHE A 556 -26.12 4.29 17.10
CA PHE A 556 -27.46 4.00 16.58
C PHE A 556 -27.40 3.20 15.27
N LEU A 557 -26.56 3.61 14.33
CA LEU A 557 -26.37 2.94 13.04
C LEU A 557 -25.77 1.52 13.19
N SER A 558 -24.96 1.30 14.21
CA SER A 558 -24.44 -0.04 14.50
C SER A 558 -25.54 -1.06 14.86
N PHE A 559 -26.71 -0.57 15.30
CA PHE A 559 -27.90 -1.40 15.56
C PHE A 559 -28.88 -1.45 14.40
N ARG A 560 -29.13 -0.31 13.76
CA ARG A 560 -30.21 -0.13 12.77
C ARG A 560 -29.71 -0.01 11.34
N GLY A 561 -28.42 0.22 11.14
CA GLY A 561 -27.81 0.38 9.82
C GLY A 561 -27.90 -0.89 8.98
N ILE A 562 -27.83 -0.71 7.67
CA ILE A 562 -27.75 -1.82 6.71
C ILE A 562 -26.33 -2.39 6.76
N SER A 563 -26.22 -3.71 6.85
CA SER A 563 -24.94 -4.41 6.78
C SER A 563 -24.70 -4.87 5.36
N TYR A 564 -23.63 -4.42 4.75
CA TYR A 564 -23.21 -4.84 3.40
C TYR A 564 -22.19 -5.95 3.49
N GLN A 565 -22.29 -6.94 2.62
CA GLN A 565 -21.25 -7.94 2.44
C GLN A 565 -20.10 -7.36 1.65
N GLU A 566 -18.90 -7.90 1.82
CA GLU A 566 -17.71 -7.42 1.12
C GLU A 566 -17.90 -7.42 -0.40
N GLU A 567 -18.60 -8.42 -0.94
CA GLU A 567 -18.85 -8.58 -2.37
C GLU A 567 -19.73 -7.46 -2.95
N GLU A 568 -20.67 -6.93 -2.16
CA GLU A 568 -21.60 -5.88 -2.58
C GLU A 568 -20.92 -4.51 -2.71
N VAL A 569 -19.90 -4.27 -1.89
CA VAL A 569 -19.18 -2.98 -1.83
C VAL A 569 -17.84 -2.98 -2.53
N ARG A 570 -17.37 -4.12 -3.04
CA ARG A 570 -16.11 -4.21 -3.79
C ARG A 570 -16.12 -3.34 -5.03
N PRO A 571 -14.97 -2.77 -5.45
CA PRO A 571 -14.87 -2.09 -6.74
C PRO A 571 -15.13 -3.06 -7.90
N LEU A 572 -15.68 -2.54 -8.98
CA LEU A 572 -16.04 -3.34 -10.17
C LEU A 572 -14.87 -4.16 -10.72
N TYR A 573 -13.66 -3.58 -10.75
CA TYR A 573 -12.47 -4.32 -11.22
C TYR A 573 -12.14 -5.52 -10.32
N ALA A 574 -12.37 -5.41 -9.00
CA ALA A 574 -12.11 -6.50 -8.06
C ALA A 574 -13.15 -7.62 -8.17
N GLN A 575 -14.40 -7.28 -8.52
CA GLN A 575 -15.43 -8.26 -8.87
C GLN A 575 -15.02 -9.01 -10.14
N ASN A 576 -14.68 -8.28 -11.21
CA ASN A 576 -14.20 -8.87 -12.47
C ASN A 576 -12.93 -9.70 -12.31
N LEU A 577 -12.04 -9.31 -11.39
CA LEU A 577 -10.83 -10.08 -11.08
C LEU A 577 -11.17 -11.37 -10.33
N ALA A 578 -12.08 -11.31 -9.35
CA ALA A 578 -12.53 -12.48 -8.61
C ALA A 578 -13.23 -13.48 -9.54
N GLU A 579 -14.11 -13.00 -10.42
CA GLU A 579 -14.76 -13.84 -11.44
C GLU A 579 -13.73 -14.49 -12.37
N ARG A 580 -12.74 -13.73 -12.88
CA ARG A 580 -11.66 -14.30 -13.71
C ARG A 580 -10.84 -15.36 -12.96
N LEU A 581 -10.50 -15.11 -11.69
CA LEU A 581 -9.74 -16.06 -10.89
C LEU A 581 -10.56 -17.32 -10.57
N SER A 582 -11.88 -17.16 -10.31
CA SER A 582 -12.79 -18.29 -10.14
C SER A 582 -12.86 -19.12 -11.42
N MET A 583 -13.05 -18.46 -12.56
CA MET A 583 -13.08 -19.09 -13.86
C MET A 583 -11.76 -19.81 -14.19
N GLN A 584 -10.62 -19.20 -13.90
CA GLN A 584 -9.31 -19.84 -14.05
C GLN A 584 -9.14 -21.05 -13.12
N ALA A 585 -9.66 -20.98 -11.90
CA ALA A 585 -9.62 -22.11 -10.97
C ALA A 585 -10.50 -23.28 -11.45
N GLU A 586 -11.68 -22.98 -12.02
CA GLU A 586 -12.57 -23.98 -12.63
C GLU A 586 -11.92 -24.63 -13.85
N ILE A 587 -11.32 -23.82 -14.72
CA ILE A 587 -10.55 -24.32 -15.89
C ILE A 587 -9.36 -25.15 -15.43
N GLY A 588 -8.65 -24.74 -14.37
CA GLY A 588 -7.54 -25.50 -13.79
C GLY A 588 -7.99 -26.86 -13.23
N ALA A 589 -9.14 -26.91 -12.58
CA ALA A 589 -9.73 -28.15 -12.12
C ALA A 589 -10.14 -29.07 -13.29
N ALA A 590 -10.73 -28.49 -14.35
CA ALA A 590 -11.06 -29.26 -15.56
C ALA A 590 -9.81 -29.85 -16.23
N ARG A 591 -8.70 -29.10 -16.26
CA ARG A 591 -7.40 -29.60 -16.74
C ARG A 591 -6.90 -30.79 -15.92
N GLU A 592 -7.00 -30.72 -14.61
CA GLU A 592 -6.56 -31.82 -13.74
C GLU A 592 -7.38 -33.10 -14.00
N VAL A 593 -8.68 -32.95 -14.22
CA VAL A 593 -9.55 -34.05 -14.61
C VAL A 593 -9.14 -34.64 -15.96
N GLN A 594 -8.87 -33.77 -16.95
CA GLN A 594 -8.43 -34.20 -18.29
C GLN A 594 -7.11 -34.98 -18.23
N ILE A 595 -6.11 -34.49 -17.47
CA ILE A 595 -4.82 -35.17 -17.30
C ILE A 595 -5.03 -36.57 -16.68
N ARG A 596 -5.95 -36.70 -15.75
CA ARG A 596 -6.28 -38.00 -15.13
C ARG A 596 -7.01 -38.97 -16.05
N LEU A 597 -7.60 -38.49 -17.13
CA LEU A 597 -8.21 -39.32 -18.16
C LEU A 597 -7.16 -39.94 -19.11
N MET A 598 -5.98 -39.39 -19.20
CA MET A 598 -4.88 -39.97 -19.98
C MET A 598 -4.19 -41.11 -19.20
N PRO A 599 -3.53 -42.04 -19.86
CA PRO A 599 -2.86 -43.14 -19.18
C PRO A 599 -1.71 -42.64 -18.32
N GLU A 600 -1.70 -42.98 -17.02
CA GLU A 600 -0.62 -42.68 -16.08
C GLU A 600 0.71 -43.35 -16.47
N SER A 601 0.64 -44.51 -17.09
CA SER A 601 1.80 -45.26 -17.56
C SER A 601 1.47 -46.01 -18.83
N LEU A 602 2.44 -46.04 -19.73
CA LEU A 602 2.29 -46.81 -20.97
C LEU A 602 2.42 -48.33 -20.69
N PRO A 603 1.56 -49.19 -21.29
CA PRO A 603 1.61 -50.61 -21.09
C PRO A 603 2.92 -51.18 -21.66
N LYS A 604 3.39 -52.25 -21.05
CA LYS A 604 4.56 -53.01 -21.52
C LYS A 604 4.07 -54.22 -22.25
N VAL A 605 4.37 -54.32 -23.54
CA VAL A 605 3.99 -55.46 -24.40
C VAL A 605 5.24 -56.02 -25.04
N ALA A 606 5.38 -57.36 -25.04
CA ALA A 606 6.53 -58.01 -25.64
C ALA A 606 6.61 -57.68 -27.15
N GLY A 607 7.79 -57.32 -27.60
CA GLY A 607 8.04 -56.97 -29.00
C GLY A 607 7.54 -55.60 -29.45
N VAL A 608 7.02 -54.74 -28.56
CA VAL A 608 6.60 -53.34 -28.89
C VAL A 608 7.10 -52.37 -27.87
N THR A 609 7.69 -51.28 -28.31
CA THR A 609 8.11 -50.15 -27.47
C THR A 609 7.25 -48.92 -27.76
N LEU A 610 6.71 -48.30 -26.69
CA LEU A 610 5.76 -47.22 -26.78
C LEU A 610 6.32 -45.91 -26.18
N ALA A 611 6.06 -44.80 -26.80
CA ALA A 611 6.23 -43.48 -26.20
C ALA A 611 5.07 -42.57 -26.65
N ALA A 612 4.58 -41.74 -25.75
CA ALA A 612 3.49 -40.79 -26.08
C ALA A 612 3.61 -39.50 -25.27
N GLU A 613 3.18 -38.43 -25.88
CA GLU A 613 3.08 -37.11 -25.24
C GLU A 613 1.87 -36.35 -25.79
N CYS A 614 1.17 -35.65 -24.89
CA CYS A 614 0.10 -34.72 -25.23
C CYS A 614 0.39 -33.39 -24.57
N LEU A 615 0.48 -32.33 -25.36
CA LEU A 615 0.81 -31.00 -24.93
C LEU A 615 -0.30 -30.01 -25.34
N PRO A 616 -1.13 -29.55 -24.42
CA PRO A 616 -2.18 -28.59 -24.73
C PRO A 616 -1.59 -27.20 -24.98
N ALA A 617 -2.15 -26.48 -25.93
CA ALA A 617 -1.83 -25.09 -26.26
C ALA A 617 -2.39 -24.11 -25.24
N ARG A 618 -3.50 -24.45 -24.62
CA ARG A 618 -4.18 -23.66 -23.58
C ARG A 618 -4.27 -24.45 -22.27
N GLU A 619 -5.04 -23.93 -21.30
CA GLU A 619 -5.24 -24.59 -20.00
C GLU A 619 -5.87 -26.00 -20.15
N VAL A 620 -6.81 -26.14 -21.09
CA VAL A 620 -7.49 -27.42 -21.41
C VAL A 620 -7.35 -27.65 -22.90
N GLY A 621 -6.87 -28.84 -23.30
CA GLY A 621 -6.64 -29.22 -24.70
C GLY A 621 -7.85 -29.89 -25.34
N GLY A 622 -7.90 -29.84 -26.66
CA GLY A 622 -8.84 -30.59 -27.49
C GLY A 622 -8.33 -31.97 -27.92
N ASP A 623 -7.05 -32.26 -27.63
CA ASP A 623 -6.39 -33.49 -28.01
C ASP A 623 -6.39 -34.53 -26.88
N PHE A 624 -6.35 -35.80 -27.28
CA PHE A 624 -6.34 -36.91 -26.34
C PHE A 624 -5.71 -38.17 -26.96
N TYR A 625 -5.05 -38.95 -26.10
CA TYR A 625 -4.68 -40.32 -26.47
C TYR A 625 -4.97 -41.30 -25.34
N ASP A 626 -5.23 -42.57 -25.68
CA ASP A 626 -5.29 -43.68 -24.73
C ASP A 626 -4.75 -44.98 -25.37
N ILE A 627 -4.21 -45.87 -24.53
CA ILE A 627 -3.58 -47.09 -24.95
C ILE A 627 -4.09 -48.24 -24.08
N PHE A 628 -4.73 -49.22 -24.69
CA PHE A 628 -5.36 -50.36 -24.04
C PHE A 628 -4.66 -51.67 -24.43
N LEU A 629 -4.56 -52.57 -23.46
CA LEU A 629 -4.14 -53.95 -23.72
C LEU A 629 -5.36 -54.82 -23.95
N LEU A 630 -5.37 -55.57 -25.06
CA LEU A 630 -6.35 -56.57 -25.42
C LEU A 630 -5.72 -57.96 -25.25
N HIS A 631 -6.23 -58.72 -24.28
CA HIS A 631 -5.75 -60.06 -24.07
C HIS A 631 -6.48 -61.04 -25.01
N ARG A 632 -5.69 -61.81 -25.83
CA ARG A 632 -6.20 -62.78 -26.77
C ARG A 632 -6.34 -64.10 -26.07
N GLY A 633 -7.57 -64.45 -25.64
CA GLY A 633 -7.89 -65.85 -25.18
C GLY A 633 -7.55 -66.18 -23.75
N ASP A 634 -7.87 -67.45 -23.37
CA ASP A 634 -7.71 -67.95 -22.02
C ASP A 634 -6.21 -68.04 -21.66
N HIS A 635 -5.85 -67.44 -20.48
CA HIS A 635 -4.48 -67.33 -19.94
C HIS A 635 -3.69 -68.68 -19.83
N ARG A 636 -4.22 -69.76 -20.39
CA ARG A 636 -3.65 -71.15 -20.29
C ARG A 636 -2.90 -71.64 -21.53
N GLN A 637 -2.89 -70.85 -22.64
CA GLN A 637 -2.14 -71.28 -23.82
C GLN A 637 -0.84 -70.49 -23.95
N PRO A 638 0.34 -71.13 -23.89
CA PRO A 638 1.61 -70.46 -24.17
C PRO A 638 1.68 -70.06 -25.68
N GLY A 639 1.60 -68.81 -26.00
CA GLY A 639 1.73 -68.28 -27.38
C GLY A 639 0.71 -67.23 -27.78
N SER A 640 -0.26 -66.84 -26.95
CA SER A 640 -1.15 -65.74 -27.28
C SER A 640 -0.43 -64.41 -27.15
N SER A 641 -0.24 -63.70 -28.23
CA SER A 641 0.32 -62.31 -28.24
C SER A 641 -0.74 -61.33 -27.76
N ASP A 642 -0.39 -60.47 -26.81
CA ASP A 642 -1.24 -59.35 -26.44
C ASP A 642 -1.34 -58.36 -27.62
N GLN A 643 -2.54 -57.91 -27.94
CA GLN A 643 -2.78 -56.84 -28.89
C GLN A 643 -2.86 -55.49 -28.17
N ILE A 644 -2.42 -54.42 -28.81
CA ILE A 644 -2.50 -53.05 -28.32
C ILE A 644 -3.55 -52.31 -29.11
N ALA A 645 -4.51 -51.68 -28.44
CA ALA A 645 -5.40 -50.72 -29.02
C ALA A 645 -4.95 -49.31 -28.67
N ILE A 646 -4.70 -48.45 -29.67
CA ILE A 646 -4.28 -47.08 -29.52
C ILE A 646 -5.40 -46.17 -30.07
N LEU A 647 -5.97 -45.37 -29.22
CA LEU A 647 -6.96 -44.34 -29.56
C LEU A 647 -6.29 -42.97 -29.49
N VAL A 648 -6.36 -42.23 -30.61
CA VAL A 648 -5.98 -40.83 -30.61
C VAL A 648 -7.19 -40.04 -31.12
N ALA A 649 -7.50 -38.92 -30.43
CA ALA A 649 -8.59 -38.04 -30.77
C ALA A 649 -8.11 -36.59 -30.82
N GLU A 650 -8.64 -35.86 -31.81
CA GLU A 650 -8.42 -34.44 -32.04
C GLU A 650 -9.73 -33.69 -32.09
N GLY A 651 -9.92 -32.73 -31.18
CA GLY A 651 -11.14 -31.92 -31.11
C GLY A 651 -11.06 -30.70 -32.01
N GLY A 652 -12.07 -30.49 -32.83
CA GLY A 652 -12.16 -29.34 -33.77
C GLY A 652 -12.43 -28.00 -33.10
N GLY A 653 -12.22 -27.85 -31.81
CA GLY A 653 -12.37 -26.62 -31.06
C GLY A 653 -11.49 -26.64 -29.80
N ASN A 654 -11.08 -25.46 -29.35
CA ASN A 654 -10.26 -25.32 -28.17
C ASN A 654 -11.12 -25.20 -26.91
N GLY A 655 -10.84 -26.01 -25.88
CA GLY A 655 -11.37 -25.79 -24.53
C GLY A 655 -12.21 -26.94 -23.95
N LEU A 656 -13.02 -26.60 -22.92
CA LEU A 656 -13.74 -27.55 -22.09
C LEU A 656 -14.73 -28.45 -22.86
N GLY A 657 -15.36 -27.93 -23.92
CA GLY A 657 -16.32 -28.68 -24.74
C GLY A 657 -15.69 -29.91 -25.43
N SER A 658 -14.53 -29.72 -26.07
CA SER A 658 -13.78 -30.81 -26.72
C SER A 658 -13.32 -31.84 -25.68
N ALA A 659 -12.79 -31.40 -24.53
CA ALA A 659 -12.36 -32.28 -23.45
C ALA A 659 -13.49 -33.17 -22.90
N LEU A 660 -14.69 -32.62 -22.71
CA LEU A 660 -15.87 -33.35 -22.26
C LEU A 660 -16.32 -34.43 -23.29
N SER A 661 -16.31 -34.05 -24.58
CA SER A 661 -16.68 -35.00 -25.64
C SER A 661 -15.68 -36.13 -25.75
N ILE A 662 -14.40 -35.86 -25.56
CA ILE A 662 -13.35 -36.90 -25.48
C ILE A 662 -13.56 -37.83 -24.28
N ALA A 663 -13.87 -37.26 -23.11
CA ALA A 663 -14.21 -38.04 -21.92
C ALA A 663 -15.41 -38.97 -22.17
N PHE A 664 -16.43 -38.50 -22.88
CA PHE A 664 -17.56 -39.28 -23.32
C PHE A 664 -17.14 -40.40 -24.29
N ALA A 665 -16.33 -40.07 -25.29
CA ALA A 665 -15.81 -41.03 -26.28
C ALA A 665 -15.01 -42.14 -25.59
N LYS A 666 -14.13 -41.80 -24.68
CA LYS A 666 -13.39 -42.77 -23.86
C LYS A 666 -14.34 -43.68 -23.05
N GLY A 667 -15.30 -43.09 -22.33
CA GLY A 667 -16.28 -43.83 -21.54
C GLY A 667 -17.14 -44.79 -22.36
N PHE A 668 -17.39 -44.44 -23.64
CA PHE A 668 -18.13 -45.25 -24.57
C PHE A 668 -17.28 -46.40 -25.18
N LEU A 669 -16.07 -46.12 -25.62
CA LEU A 669 -15.17 -47.06 -26.27
C LEU A 669 -14.55 -48.05 -25.32
N LEU A 670 -14.16 -47.63 -24.12
CA LEU A 670 -13.45 -48.48 -23.14
C LEU A 670 -14.18 -49.81 -22.83
N PRO A 671 -15.48 -49.83 -22.49
CA PRO A 671 -16.19 -51.10 -22.22
C PRO A 671 -16.33 -51.96 -23.51
N LYS A 672 -16.45 -51.34 -24.67
CA LYS A 672 -16.58 -52.08 -25.93
C LYS A 672 -15.25 -52.68 -26.38
N ILE A 673 -14.15 -51.96 -26.21
CA ILE A 673 -12.81 -52.43 -26.52
C ILE A 673 -12.43 -53.56 -25.53
N SER A 674 -12.69 -53.37 -24.23
CA SER A 674 -12.35 -54.37 -23.20
C SER A 674 -13.23 -55.61 -23.21
N GLY A 675 -14.45 -55.54 -23.75
CA GLY A 675 -15.42 -56.63 -23.84
C GLY A 675 -15.41 -57.39 -25.17
N ALA A 676 -14.72 -56.87 -26.18
CA ALA A 676 -14.62 -57.53 -27.48
C ALA A 676 -13.58 -58.63 -27.40
N GLN A 677 -13.98 -59.88 -27.75
CA GLN A 677 -13.00 -60.91 -28.05
C GLN A 677 -12.22 -60.53 -29.29
N SER A 678 -10.92 -60.74 -29.30
CA SER A 678 -9.97 -60.09 -30.22
C SER A 678 -10.21 -60.31 -31.74
N GLU A 679 -11.04 -61.26 -32.11
CA GLU A 679 -11.39 -61.56 -33.51
C GLU A 679 -12.52 -60.72 -34.06
N ASP A 680 -13.40 -60.16 -33.22
CA ASP A 680 -14.61 -59.43 -33.63
C ASP A 680 -14.49 -57.90 -33.53
N ALA A 681 -13.38 -57.35 -32.98
CA ALA A 681 -13.19 -55.93 -32.82
C ALA A 681 -12.64 -55.27 -34.08
N ALA A 682 -13.47 -55.06 -35.10
CA ALA A 682 -13.08 -54.22 -36.23
C ALA A 682 -12.98 -52.75 -35.78
N PRO A 683 -11.83 -52.03 -35.97
CA PRO A 683 -11.68 -50.63 -35.58
C PRO A 683 -12.78 -49.73 -36.17
N THR A 684 -13.20 -50.05 -37.39
CA THR A 684 -14.25 -49.34 -38.15
C THR A 684 -15.61 -49.38 -37.45
N GLU A 685 -16.00 -50.59 -36.94
CA GLU A 685 -17.30 -50.77 -36.27
C GLU A 685 -17.35 -50.04 -34.96
N LEU A 686 -16.24 -50.02 -34.19
CA LEU A 686 -16.12 -49.33 -32.95
C LEU A 686 -16.22 -47.81 -33.13
N LEU A 687 -15.51 -47.25 -34.13
CA LEU A 687 -15.58 -45.84 -34.43
C LEU A 687 -16.91 -45.40 -35.01
N ARG A 688 -17.55 -46.26 -35.86
CA ARG A 688 -18.90 -46.02 -36.37
C ARG A 688 -19.91 -45.97 -35.22
N ALA A 689 -19.89 -46.93 -34.30
CA ALA A 689 -20.79 -46.92 -33.15
C ALA A 689 -20.58 -45.71 -32.24
N LEU A 690 -19.32 -45.19 -32.09
CA LEU A 690 -19.03 -43.98 -31.38
C LEU A 690 -19.61 -42.76 -32.09
N GLN A 691 -19.37 -42.66 -33.39
CA GLN A 691 -19.85 -41.59 -34.26
C GLN A 691 -21.37 -41.50 -34.21
N ASP A 692 -22.08 -42.62 -34.38
CA ASP A 692 -23.54 -42.67 -34.31
C ASP A 692 -24.06 -42.16 -32.96
N ARG A 693 -23.32 -42.45 -31.87
CA ARG A 693 -23.69 -42.02 -30.52
C ARG A 693 -23.45 -40.58 -30.28
N LEU A 694 -22.33 -40.02 -30.77
CA LEU A 694 -22.00 -38.58 -30.67
C LEU A 694 -23.00 -37.72 -31.43
N LEU A 695 -23.44 -38.20 -32.56
CA LEU A 695 -24.37 -37.52 -33.46
C LEU A 695 -25.83 -37.56 -32.97
N MET A 696 -26.18 -38.43 -32.02
CA MET A 696 -27.47 -38.43 -31.35
C MET A 696 -27.63 -37.29 -30.31
N GLN A 697 -26.61 -36.51 -30.03
CA GLN A 697 -26.69 -35.36 -29.13
C GLN A 697 -26.95 -34.08 -29.96
N PRO A 698 -28.13 -33.47 -29.86
CA PRO A 698 -28.59 -32.46 -30.83
C PRO A 698 -27.95 -31.08 -30.66
N GLU A 699 -27.14 -30.85 -29.64
CA GLU A 699 -26.68 -29.47 -29.28
C GLU A 699 -25.20 -29.21 -29.55
N HIS A 700 -24.43 -30.17 -30.12
CA HIS A 700 -22.99 -30.01 -30.19
C HIS A 700 -22.49 -30.17 -31.63
N ASP A 701 -22.17 -29.05 -32.23
CA ASP A 701 -21.41 -28.94 -33.52
C ASP A 701 -19.91 -29.26 -33.28
N LEU A 702 -19.64 -30.40 -32.66
CA LEU A 702 -18.26 -30.80 -32.30
C LEU A 702 -17.69 -31.68 -33.41
N LYS A 703 -16.81 -31.09 -34.22
CA LYS A 703 -15.95 -31.80 -35.18
C LYS A 703 -14.82 -32.48 -34.41
N ILE A 704 -14.89 -33.79 -34.17
CA ILE A 704 -13.84 -34.56 -33.51
C ILE A 704 -13.30 -35.59 -34.45
N GLY A 705 -12.00 -35.53 -34.72
CA GLY A 705 -11.26 -36.54 -35.48
C GLY A 705 -10.87 -37.70 -34.52
N PHE A 706 -11.06 -38.94 -34.92
CA PHE A 706 -10.63 -40.11 -34.20
C PHE A 706 -9.74 -40.99 -35.04
N LEU A 707 -8.75 -41.63 -34.44
CA LEU A 707 -7.99 -42.74 -35.03
C LEU A 707 -7.91 -43.85 -33.97
N LEU A 708 -8.37 -45.04 -34.33
CA LEU A 708 -8.21 -46.27 -33.53
C LEU A 708 -7.33 -47.23 -34.29
N ALA A 709 -6.20 -47.60 -33.72
CA ALA A 709 -5.27 -48.58 -34.28
C ALA A 709 -5.17 -49.83 -33.38
N LEU A 710 -5.30 -50.99 -33.95
CA LEU A 710 -5.07 -52.29 -33.32
C LEU A 710 -3.77 -52.89 -33.84
N ILE A 711 -2.81 -53.05 -32.95
CA ILE A 711 -1.46 -53.54 -33.29
C ILE A 711 -1.27 -54.92 -32.71
N ASP A 712 -1.01 -55.89 -33.55
CA ASP A 712 -0.63 -57.25 -33.22
C ASP A 712 0.83 -57.49 -33.55
N ALA A 713 1.67 -57.53 -32.52
CA ALA A 713 3.12 -57.70 -32.69
C ALA A 713 3.46 -59.17 -33.12
N GLY A 714 2.65 -60.14 -32.76
CA GLY A 714 2.85 -61.56 -33.11
C GLY A 714 2.53 -61.84 -34.58
N GLU A 715 1.41 -61.30 -35.06
CA GLU A 715 1.01 -61.42 -36.45
C GLU A 715 1.66 -60.37 -37.35
N ARG A 716 2.41 -59.41 -36.77
CA ARG A 716 3.04 -58.27 -37.52
C ARG A 716 2.08 -57.48 -38.31
N ARG A 717 0.89 -57.24 -37.77
CA ARG A 717 -0.22 -56.62 -38.45
C ARG A 717 -0.76 -55.44 -37.67
N VAL A 718 -1.07 -54.35 -38.36
CA VAL A 718 -1.74 -53.16 -37.81
C VAL A 718 -3.03 -52.93 -38.58
N ARG A 719 -4.17 -53.00 -37.89
CA ARG A 719 -5.46 -52.61 -38.42
C ARG A 719 -5.84 -51.29 -37.82
N TYR A 720 -6.26 -50.32 -38.64
CA TYR A 720 -6.65 -49.04 -38.13
C TYR A 720 -7.91 -48.52 -38.86
N ALA A 721 -8.63 -47.67 -38.14
CA ALA A 721 -9.69 -46.83 -38.74
C ALA A 721 -9.54 -45.40 -38.26
N ARG A 722 -9.82 -44.44 -39.16
CA ARG A 722 -9.80 -43.01 -38.82
C ARG A 722 -11.00 -42.29 -39.42
N THR A 723 -11.39 -41.22 -38.76
CA THR A 723 -12.34 -40.24 -39.24
C THR A 723 -11.57 -39.02 -39.76
N SER A 724 -11.84 -38.51 -40.95
CA SER A 724 -11.20 -37.31 -41.49
C SER A 724 -9.65 -37.36 -41.62
N ASP A 725 -9.04 -36.22 -41.94
CA ASP A 725 -7.61 -36.07 -42.23
C ASP A 725 -6.70 -36.25 -41.01
N TYR A 726 -7.16 -35.89 -39.84
CA TYR A 726 -6.44 -36.04 -38.56
C TYR A 726 -7.30 -36.70 -37.50
N PRO A 727 -6.70 -37.48 -36.55
CA PRO A 727 -5.27 -37.83 -36.44
C PRO A 727 -4.77 -38.70 -37.62
N ARG A 728 -3.47 -38.61 -37.92
CA ARG A 728 -2.81 -39.37 -39.00
C ARG A 728 -1.88 -40.44 -38.49
N LEU A 729 -1.88 -41.56 -39.15
CA LEU A 729 -0.92 -42.64 -38.92
C LEU A 729 0.11 -42.63 -40.06
N ARG A 730 1.39 -42.71 -39.70
CA ARG A 730 2.52 -42.83 -40.61
C ARG A 730 3.41 -43.99 -40.21
N LEU A 731 3.97 -44.68 -41.22
CA LEU A 731 4.91 -45.79 -41.02
C LEU A 731 6.32 -45.37 -41.50
N LYS A 732 7.32 -45.53 -40.61
CA LYS A 732 8.71 -45.39 -40.97
C LYS A 732 9.32 -46.78 -41.09
N SER A 733 9.63 -47.16 -42.35
CA SER A 733 10.36 -48.39 -42.70
C SER A 733 11.68 -48.02 -43.36
N GLY A 734 12.78 -48.29 -42.69
CA GLY A 734 14.10 -47.83 -43.09
C GLY A 734 14.28 -46.30 -43.00
N ALA A 735 14.67 -45.62 -44.10
CA ALA A 735 15.02 -44.21 -44.07
C ALA A 735 13.84 -43.23 -44.29
N THR A 736 12.69 -43.70 -44.77
CA THR A 736 11.56 -42.85 -45.20
C THR A 736 10.34 -43.07 -44.34
N LEU A 737 9.67 -41.95 -43.95
CA LEU A 737 8.36 -41.90 -43.32
C LEU A 737 7.30 -41.80 -44.45
N ARG A 738 6.34 -42.73 -44.48
CA ARG A 738 5.29 -42.79 -45.49
C ARG A 738 3.90 -42.86 -44.88
N THR A 739 2.92 -42.32 -45.58
CA THR A 739 1.51 -42.53 -45.29
C THR A 739 1.03 -43.87 -45.85
N PRO A 740 0.06 -44.56 -45.27
CA PRO A 740 -0.41 -45.84 -45.76
C PRO A 740 -0.89 -45.82 -47.24
N ALA A 741 -1.45 -44.69 -47.69
CA ALA A 741 -1.92 -44.51 -49.07
C ALA A 741 -0.79 -44.63 -50.14
N GLU A 742 0.46 -44.33 -49.78
CA GLU A 742 1.62 -44.42 -50.65
C GLU A 742 2.18 -45.84 -50.81
N GLN A 743 1.73 -46.78 -49.97
CA GLN A 743 2.23 -48.16 -49.95
C GLN A 743 1.32 -49.11 -50.75
N GLY A 744 0.26 -48.62 -51.43
CA GLY A 744 -0.63 -49.44 -52.24
C GLY A 744 -1.65 -50.29 -51.44
N GLU A 745 -1.92 -49.88 -50.20
CA GLU A 745 -2.85 -50.54 -49.32
C GLU A 745 -4.31 -50.32 -49.68
N GLN A 746 -5.17 -51.34 -49.42
CA GLN A 746 -6.61 -51.21 -49.66
C GLN A 746 -7.25 -50.26 -48.64
N ILE A 747 -7.44 -48.99 -49.03
CA ILE A 747 -8.23 -48.04 -48.27
C ILE A 747 -9.68 -48.25 -48.64
N ARG A 748 -10.49 -48.74 -47.68
CA ARG A 748 -11.96 -48.78 -47.86
C ARG A 748 -12.58 -47.56 -47.19
N SER A 749 -13.17 -46.66 -47.98
CA SER A 749 -13.94 -45.55 -47.46
C SER A 749 -15.39 -45.95 -47.25
N PHE A 750 -15.90 -45.67 -46.06
CA PHE A 750 -17.32 -45.84 -45.74
C PHE A 750 -17.92 -44.47 -45.42
N SER A 751 -18.89 -44.04 -46.22
CA SER A 751 -19.63 -42.81 -45.97
C SER A 751 -20.87 -43.09 -45.12
N SER A 752 -21.01 -42.42 -43.98
CA SER A 752 -22.28 -42.32 -43.27
C SER A 752 -22.94 -40.99 -43.52
N VAL A 753 -24.12 -40.98 -44.09
CA VAL A 753 -24.89 -39.74 -44.38
C VAL A 753 -25.46 -39.20 -43.05
N TYR A 754 -24.97 -38.05 -42.63
CA TYR A 754 -25.49 -37.34 -41.47
C TYR A 754 -25.84 -35.92 -41.90
N ARG A 755 -27.11 -35.48 -41.67
CA ARG A 755 -27.70 -34.26 -42.17
C ARG A 755 -27.31 -33.96 -43.63
N ALA A 756 -28.17 -33.54 -44.48
CA ALA A 756 -28.07 -33.42 -45.91
C ALA A 756 -26.82 -32.70 -46.50
N GLU A 757 -25.86 -32.25 -45.70
CA GLU A 757 -24.74 -31.39 -46.11
C GLU A 757 -23.32 -31.86 -45.64
N GLU A 758 -23.14 -32.80 -44.72
CA GLU A 758 -21.81 -33.30 -44.30
C GLU A 758 -21.68 -34.80 -44.37
N VAL A 759 -20.82 -35.29 -45.27
CA VAL A 759 -20.42 -36.69 -45.36
C VAL A 759 -19.13 -36.86 -44.55
N ILE A 760 -19.16 -37.65 -43.47
CA ILE A 760 -17.95 -38.00 -42.71
C ILE A 760 -17.44 -39.33 -43.27
N GLU A 761 -16.28 -39.29 -43.93
CA GLU A 761 -15.64 -40.51 -44.44
C GLU A 761 -14.86 -41.23 -43.33
N LEU A 762 -15.18 -42.51 -43.11
CA LEU A 762 -14.41 -43.36 -42.25
C LEU A 762 -13.44 -44.16 -43.11
N ILE A 763 -12.15 -44.00 -42.87
CA ILE A 763 -11.06 -44.61 -43.62
C ILE A 763 -10.54 -45.78 -42.81
N GLU A 764 -10.54 -47.00 -43.40
CA GLU A 764 -9.99 -48.21 -42.83
C GLU A 764 -8.74 -48.63 -43.59
N GLY A 765 -7.72 -49.11 -42.88
CA GLY A 765 -6.49 -49.57 -43.45
C GLY A 765 -5.88 -50.74 -42.69
N GLU A 766 -5.11 -51.57 -43.38
CA GLU A 766 -4.34 -52.65 -42.80
C GLU A 766 -2.88 -52.55 -43.29
N LEU A 767 -1.92 -52.70 -42.37
CA LEU A 767 -0.49 -52.55 -42.60
C LEU A 767 0.24 -53.83 -42.11
N GLU A 768 1.15 -54.33 -42.95
CA GLU A 768 2.16 -55.29 -42.48
C GLU A 768 3.37 -54.54 -41.98
N VAL A 769 3.82 -54.88 -40.78
CA VAL A 769 4.94 -54.24 -40.14
C VAL A 769 6.09 -55.19 -39.91
N ASN A 770 7.29 -54.71 -40.14
CA ASN A 770 8.53 -55.47 -39.96
C ASN A 770 9.24 -55.06 -38.72
N ARG A 771 10.14 -55.91 -38.25
CA ARG A 771 11.04 -55.58 -37.13
C ARG A 771 11.87 -54.33 -37.46
N GLY A 772 11.88 -53.36 -36.51
CA GLY A 772 12.56 -52.10 -36.66
C GLY A 772 11.67 -50.97 -37.18
N ASP A 773 10.50 -51.31 -37.72
CA ASP A 773 9.52 -50.29 -38.20
C ASP A 773 8.99 -49.48 -37.01
N THR A 774 8.72 -48.24 -37.32
CA THR A 774 8.18 -47.30 -36.32
C THR A 774 6.89 -46.65 -36.84
N ILE A 775 5.84 -46.77 -36.10
CA ILE A 775 4.55 -46.12 -36.37
C ILE A 775 4.51 -44.81 -35.61
N LEU A 776 4.11 -43.74 -36.28
CA LEU A 776 3.89 -42.44 -35.71
C LEU A 776 2.42 -42.05 -35.92
N ILE A 777 1.71 -41.78 -34.82
CA ILE A 777 0.34 -41.28 -34.83
C ILE A 777 0.35 -39.88 -34.29
N THR A 778 -0.16 -38.90 -35.04
CA THR A 778 -0.13 -37.48 -34.66
C THR A 778 -1.42 -36.77 -34.96
N THR A 779 -1.72 -35.74 -34.13
CA THR A 779 -2.67 -34.69 -34.45
C THR A 779 -2.02 -33.59 -35.32
N ASP A 780 -2.82 -32.69 -35.89
CA ASP A 780 -2.32 -31.64 -36.80
C ASP A 780 -1.42 -30.62 -36.06
N GLY A 781 -1.63 -30.42 -34.76
CA GLY A 781 -0.83 -29.52 -33.95
C GLY A 781 0.67 -29.86 -33.90
N LEU A 782 1.05 -31.14 -34.05
CA LEU A 782 2.48 -31.48 -34.12
C LEU A 782 3.11 -30.88 -35.39
N GLU A 783 2.45 -31.02 -36.52
CA GLU A 783 2.95 -30.51 -37.81
C GLU A 783 3.04 -28.98 -37.80
N ARG A 784 2.01 -28.32 -37.28
CA ARG A 784 1.98 -26.86 -37.16
C ARG A 784 3.09 -26.31 -36.23
N ASN A 785 3.30 -26.94 -35.09
CA ASN A 785 4.29 -26.46 -34.14
C ASN A 785 5.75 -26.78 -34.56
N ILE A 786 5.99 -27.91 -35.30
CA ILE A 786 7.33 -28.24 -35.80
C ILE A 786 7.72 -27.36 -36.97
N SER A 787 6.81 -27.08 -37.93
CA SER A 787 7.09 -26.22 -39.09
C SER A 787 7.56 -24.82 -38.69
N LYS A 788 7.12 -24.32 -37.55
CA LYS A 788 7.59 -23.06 -36.99
C LYS A 788 8.94 -23.13 -36.29
N ALA A 789 9.24 -24.26 -35.67
CA ALA A 789 10.48 -24.43 -34.89
C ALA A 789 11.71 -24.76 -35.78
N GLY A 790 11.53 -24.99 -37.08
CA GLY A 790 12.56 -25.35 -38.03
C GLY A 790 12.39 -24.71 -39.41
N ASP A 791 13.51 -24.48 -40.12
CA ASP A 791 13.54 -23.86 -41.46
C ASP A 791 13.00 -24.75 -42.63
N ALA A 792 12.37 -25.87 -42.35
CA ALA A 792 11.90 -26.79 -43.37
C ALA A 792 10.55 -26.34 -43.95
N ARG A 793 10.50 -26.16 -45.27
CA ARG A 793 9.28 -25.76 -46.02
C ARG A 793 8.29 -26.93 -46.25
N ASP A 794 8.68 -28.17 -45.89
CA ASP A 794 7.89 -29.38 -46.10
C ASP A 794 7.57 -30.03 -44.75
N ALA A 795 6.28 -30.24 -44.48
CA ALA A 795 5.81 -30.78 -43.17
C ALA A 795 6.26 -32.24 -42.96
N ASP A 796 6.30 -33.06 -44.00
CA ASP A 796 6.72 -34.45 -43.90
C ASP A 796 8.22 -34.56 -43.68
N ALA A 797 9.05 -33.72 -44.28
CA ALA A 797 10.49 -33.64 -44.00
C ALA A 797 10.75 -33.18 -42.57
N SER A 798 9.92 -32.30 -42.02
CA SER A 798 10.03 -31.85 -40.62
C SER A 798 9.68 -32.94 -39.64
N LEU A 799 8.65 -33.76 -39.94
CA LEU A 799 8.26 -34.91 -39.13
C LEU A 799 9.29 -36.07 -39.19
N ASP A 800 9.87 -36.28 -40.39
CA ASP A 800 10.94 -37.30 -40.52
C ASP A 800 12.19 -36.89 -39.71
N HIS A 801 12.55 -35.61 -39.74
CA HIS A 801 13.63 -35.06 -38.90
C HIS A 801 13.29 -35.14 -37.40
N PHE A 802 12.05 -34.86 -37.04
CA PHE A 802 11.54 -35.00 -35.69
C PHE A 802 11.72 -36.46 -35.21
N LEU A 803 11.21 -37.42 -35.95
CA LEU A 803 11.27 -38.83 -35.61
C LEU A 803 12.73 -39.31 -35.59
N ALA A 804 13.56 -38.93 -36.57
CA ALA A 804 14.98 -39.26 -36.65
C ALA A 804 15.72 -38.72 -35.40
N SER A 805 15.46 -37.48 -34.95
CA SER A 805 16.09 -36.90 -33.75
C SER A 805 15.79 -37.66 -32.44
N ILE A 806 14.69 -38.41 -32.42
CA ILE A 806 14.30 -39.28 -31.29
C ILE A 806 14.95 -40.65 -31.46
N LEU A 807 14.90 -41.24 -32.65
CA LEU A 807 15.35 -42.58 -32.96
C LEU A 807 16.88 -42.73 -33.01
N ASP A 808 17.63 -41.73 -33.50
CA ASP A 808 19.10 -41.75 -33.60
C ASP A 808 19.82 -42.02 -32.27
N ARG A 809 19.19 -41.70 -31.17
CA ARG A 809 19.72 -41.93 -29.84
C ARG A 809 19.37 -43.30 -29.25
N CYS A 810 18.37 -43.98 -29.82
CA CYS A 810 17.94 -45.30 -29.41
C CYS A 810 18.79 -46.45 -29.99
N GLY A 811 19.80 -46.11 -30.80
CA GLY A 811 20.72 -47.11 -31.39
C GLY A 811 20.07 -48.04 -32.46
N PRO A 812 20.82 -48.59 -33.39
CA PRO A 812 20.31 -49.62 -34.32
C PRO A 812 19.95 -50.85 -33.50
N GLY A 813 18.73 -51.37 -33.68
CA GLY A 813 18.19 -52.51 -32.97
C GLY A 813 19.15 -53.70 -32.92
N GLN A 814 19.66 -54.02 -31.73
CA GLN A 814 20.58 -55.13 -31.52
C GLN A 814 19.77 -56.45 -31.52
N THR A 815 20.45 -57.45 -32.00
CA THR A 815 20.14 -58.87 -32.22
C THR A 815 19.16 -59.55 -31.24
N ALA A 816 18.47 -60.55 -31.79
CA ALA A 816 17.53 -61.46 -31.13
C ALA A 816 17.93 -61.86 -29.67
N GLY A 817 17.02 -61.61 -28.72
CA GLY A 817 17.19 -62.00 -27.32
C GLY A 817 17.20 -60.85 -26.31
N GLN A 818 16.46 -59.76 -26.54
CA GLN A 818 16.38 -58.66 -25.57
C GLN A 818 15.67 -59.12 -24.30
N THR A 819 16.34 -58.89 -23.14
CA THR A 819 15.73 -59.10 -21.84
C THR A 819 14.69 -58.00 -21.52
N ALA A 820 13.69 -58.31 -20.71
CA ALA A 820 12.66 -57.32 -20.31
C ALA A 820 13.24 -56.00 -19.73
N GLY A 821 14.49 -56.00 -19.23
CA GLY A 821 15.24 -54.85 -18.78
C GLY A 821 15.66 -53.92 -19.95
N GLN A 822 16.13 -54.44 -21.05
CA GLN A 822 16.55 -53.67 -22.23
C GLN A 822 15.38 -52.97 -22.93
N GLN A 823 14.22 -53.63 -22.99
CA GLN A 823 12.99 -53.06 -23.52
C GLN A 823 12.50 -51.89 -22.68
N SER A 824 12.62 -51.96 -21.32
CA SER A 824 12.25 -50.86 -20.43
C SER A 824 13.20 -49.64 -20.55
N ASP A 825 14.47 -49.87 -20.88
CA ASP A 825 15.45 -48.79 -21.09
C ASP A 825 15.21 -48.10 -22.41
N LEU A 826 14.91 -48.84 -23.48
CA LEU A 826 14.53 -48.26 -24.77
C LEU A 826 13.25 -47.41 -24.71
N GLN A 827 12.26 -47.89 -23.96
CA GLN A 827 11.01 -47.16 -23.73
C GLN A 827 11.28 -45.83 -22.97
N ARG A 828 12.15 -45.82 -21.97
CA ARG A 828 12.57 -44.62 -21.28
C ARG A 828 13.31 -43.65 -22.22
N GLU A 829 14.17 -44.12 -23.07
CA GLU A 829 14.91 -43.31 -24.03
C GLU A 829 13.99 -42.66 -25.06
N LEU A 830 13.04 -43.41 -25.64
CA LEU A 830 12.00 -42.91 -26.55
C LEU A 830 11.15 -41.85 -25.86
N GLN A 831 10.65 -42.14 -24.65
CA GLN A 831 9.86 -41.18 -23.87
C GLN A 831 10.65 -39.95 -23.52
N SER A 832 11.94 -40.09 -23.14
CA SER A 832 12.82 -38.93 -22.89
C SER A 832 13.07 -38.10 -24.15
N GLY A 833 13.08 -38.76 -25.35
CA GLY A 833 13.21 -38.14 -26.63
C GLY A 833 12.00 -37.22 -26.95
N ILE A 834 10.80 -37.77 -26.90
CA ILE A 834 9.57 -37.04 -27.18
C ILE A 834 9.38 -35.86 -26.18
N ASN A 835 9.66 -36.08 -24.87
CA ASN A 835 9.53 -35.07 -23.84
C ASN A 835 10.51 -33.88 -24.06
N ARG A 836 11.72 -34.14 -24.59
CA ARG A 836 12.68 -33.06 -24.93
C ARG A 836 12.17 -32.18 -26.05
N VAL A 837 11.58 -32.77 -27.08
CA VAL A 837 11.01 -32.00 -28.19
C VAL A 837 9.79 -31.21 -27.73
N ALA A 838 8.89 -31.85 -27.00
CA ALA A 838 7.73 -31.19 -26.39
C ALA A 838 8.16 -29.97 -25.52
N LYS A 839 9.27 -30.10 -24.76
CA LYS A 839 9.83 -29.00 -23.98
C LYS A 839 10.38 -27.86 -24.84
N ARG A 840 10.95 -28.15 -26.01
CA ARG A 840 11.40 -27.13 -26.99
C ARG A 840 10.20 -26.39 -27.55
N ILE A 841 9.19 -27.11 -28.03
CA ILE A 841 7.95 -26.54 -28.57
C ILE A 841 7.28 -25.65 -27.49
N ARG A 842 7.17 -26.11 -26.24
CA ARG A 842 6.63 -25.31 -25.12
C ARG A 842 7.39 -24.01 -24.90
N LYS A 843 8.72 -24.00 -25.05
CA LYS A 843 9.53 -22.77 -24.92
C LYS A 843 9.33 -21.81 -26.10
N ALA A 844 9.06 -22.33 -27.29
CA ALA A 844 8.80 -21.54 -28.49
C ALA A 844 7.38 -20.94 -28.53
N GLY A 845 6.47 -21.43 -27.66
CA GLY A 845 5.05 -21.11 -27.63
C GLY A 845 4.24 -22.12 -28.45
N VAL A 846 3.33 -22.83 -27.78
CA VAL A 846 2.44 -23.82 -28.42
C VAL A 846 1.25 -23.07 -29.01
N GLU A 847 1.02 -23.23 -30.33
CA GLU A 847 -0.09 -22.58 -31.05
C GLU A 847 -1.36 -23.43 -31.09
N ASP A 848 -1.17 -24.74 -31.21
CA ASP A 848 -2.25 -25.70 -31.26
C ASP A 848 -1.94 -26.91 -30.42
N ASP A 849 -2.96 -27.62 -29.93
CA ASP A 849 -2.81 -28.79 -29.11
C ASP A 849 -2.02 -29.87 -29.90
N LEU A 850 -1.09 -30.53 -29.24
CA LEU A 850 -0.17 -31.46 -29.85
C LEU A 850 -0.27 -32.80 -29.16
N THR A 851 -0.54 -33.83 -29.96
CA THR A 851 -0.47 -35.25 -29.51
C THR A 851 0.40 -36.07 -30.47
N ALA A 852 1.32 -36.82 -29.90
CA ALA A 852 2.16 -37.76 -30.61
C ALA A 852 2.27 -39.10 -29.89
N VAL A 853 2.01 -40.16 -30.58
CA VAL A 853 2.22 -41.56 -30.12
C VAL A 853 3.20 -42.26 -31.07
N ILE A 854 4.27 -42.77 -30.50
CA ILE A 854 5.32 -43.52 -31.21
C ILE A 854 5.25 -44.98 -30.80
N VAL A 855 5.18 -45.87 -31.79
CA VAL A 855 5.18 -47.32 -31.59
C VAL A 855 6.32 -47.91 -32.40
N ARG A 856 7.27 -48.57 -31.76
CA ARG A 856 8.37 -49.25 -32.44
C ARG A 856 8.23 -50.77 -32.28
N ILE A 857 8.32 -51.47 -33.38
CA ILE A 857 8.20 -52.94 -33.45
C ILE A 857 9.58 -53.53 -33.30
N GLU A 858 9.81 -54.25 -32.18
CA GLU A 858 11.09 -54.87 -31.85
C GLU A 858 11.16 -56.34 -32.28
N GLY A 859 10.03 -56.97 -32.61
CA GLY A 859 9.85 -58.40 -32.88
C GLY A 859 9.70 -59.20 -31.64
N ALA A 860 8.81 -60.21 -31.64
CA ALA A 860 8.60 -61.13 -30.53
C ALA A 860 9.78 -62.09 -30.37
#